data_3b0602afbcec1d4dd1450ee76d2746db
#
_entry.id   3b0602afbcec1d4dd1450ee76d2746db
#
_cell.length_a   1.000
_cell.length_b   1.000
_cell.length_c   1.000
_cell.angle_alpha   90.00
_cell.angle_beta   90.00
_cell.angle_gamma   90.00
#
_symmetry.space_group_name_H-M   'P 1'
#
loop_
_entity.id
_entity.type
_entity.pdbx_description
1 polymer ?
#
loop_
_entity_poly.entity_id
_entity_poly.type
_entity_poly.pdbx_seq_one_letter_code
_entity_poly.pdbx_strand_id
1 'polypeptide(L)'
;MKILAIDVETYSSIDIKTAGAYRYCEGPDFEILLFAYAFDDEPVQIVDLANGETLPDEVIDSLDNPTILKTAFNANFERNAISSDMYFPNGMPPEQWECTMIKALTMGLPGSLDMVGKALNFEEDKQKMKEGKALIQYFCKPCKPTKTNGKRTRNLPEHDPEKWELFKEYCKQDVEVERAIRNKLSKFETTDKEKRLWQLDQVINDRGVGTDLILINKAIECDLIFTERLQNEARELTGLDNPNSPTQLKKWLGERVGHEVTSLTKDSIPGLLEEAKDDNVKRVLELRQLMAKTSIKKYEAMEKSRCEDGRVRGLLQFYGANRTGRWAGRLVQVQNLPQNHLPDLDDARNLLRTGQFDTIEFLYDSIPDTLSQLIRTAFIPREGNRFMVADFSAIEARVIAWYAGEQWRLDVFATHGKIYEASAAQMFHVPIESIKKGSDLRQKGKIAELALGYGGSVGAIMSMDKSKSIPEEELPGLVKSWRNANPNITKFWWDCDKAAKKAINERTTVCMQYGLKFIYNPGVLFIQLPSGRKLAYIKPKIEVGKYGSDVITYEGMEQTSKQWTTLETYGPKLVENIVQATARDCLGEAMFNVEEAGYKVVFHVHDELIMDVPKDFGKLEEVNEIFGKPISWAPGLPLKADGYECDYYMKD
;
A
#
# COMPACT_ATOMS: atom_id res chain seq x y z
N MET A 1 -1.35 -32.91 8.71
CA MET A 1 -2.58 -32.09 8.79
C MET A 1 -3.23 -32.18 7.42
N LYS A 2 -4.52 -32.53 7.33
CA LYS A 2 -5.25 -32.59 6.05
C LYS A 2 -5.35 -31.18 5.48
N ILE A 3 -5.17 -31.02 4.17
CA ILE A 3 -5.21 -29.73 3.49
C ILE A 3 -6.35 -29.75 2.48
N LEU A 4 -7.11 -28.66 2.42
CA LEU A 4 -8.15 -28.43 1.42
C LEU A 4 -7.74 -27.21 0.58
N ALA A 5 -7.29 -27.45 -0.65
CA ALA A 5 -7.00 -26.40 -1.62
C ALA A 5 -8.30 -25.99 -2.35
N ILE A 6 -8.53 -24.69 -2.52
CA ILE A 6 -9.79 -24.12 -3.02
C ILE A 6 -9.52 -23.01 -4.02
N ASP A 7 -10.36 -22.94 -5.05
CA ASP A 7 -10.52 -21.78 -5.93
C ASP A 7 -12.00 -21.62 -6.28
N VAL A 8 -12.50 -20.38 -6.33
CA VAL A 8 -13.92 -20.12 -6.64
C VAL A 8 -14.06 -19.09 -7.74
N GLU A 9 -15.00 -19.33 -8.64
CA GLU A 9 -15.42 -18.35 -9.64
C GLU A 9 -16.80 -17.80 -9.27
N THR A 10 -16.95 -16.48 -9.32
CA THR A 10 -18.10 -15.78 -8.77
C THR A 10 -18.70 -14.78 -9.74
N TYR A 11 -19.96 -14.43 -9.54
CA TYR A 11 -20.62 -13.32 -10.23
C TYR A 11 -21.11 -12.27 -9.24
N SER A 12 -21.03 -11.01 -9.62
CA SER A 12 -21.75 -9.90 -9.00
C SER A 12 -21.88 -8.75 -10.00
N SER A 13 -22.96 -7.99 -9.92
CA SER A 13 -23.11 -6.73 -10.66
C SER A 13 -22.20 -5.62 -10.13
N ILE A 14 -21.67 -5.76 -8.92
CA ILE A 14 -20.72 -4.83 -8.31
C ILE A 14 -19.32 -5.09 -8.88
N ASP A 15 -18.64 -4.03 -9.35
CA ASP A 15 -17.28 -4.18 -9.88
C ASP A 15 -16.25 -4.31 -8.73
N ILE A 16 -15.69 -5.50 -8.58
CA ILE A 16 -14.67 -5.81 -7.56
C ILE A 16 -13.45 -4.88 -7.59
N LYS A 17 -13.08 -4.32 -8.75
CA LYS A 17 -11.91 -3.44 -8.87
C LYS A 17 -12.10 -2.12 -8.15
N THR A 18 -13.32 -1.62 -8.11
CA THR A 18 -13.67 -0.33 -7.50
C THR A 18 -14.24 -0.49 -6.09
N ALA A 19 -14.97 -1.57 -5.85
CA ALA A 19 -15.67 -1.81 -4.57
C ALA A 19 -14.84 -2.66 -3.58
N GLY A 20 -13.89 -3.48 -4.07
CA GLY A 20 -13.17 -4.45 -3.24
C GLY A 20 -13.94 -5.73 -2.98
N ALA A 21 -13.25 -6.75 -2.46
CA ALA A 21 -13.82 -8.08 -2.26
C ALA A 21 -15.03 -8.07 -1.30
N TYR A 22 -14.94 -7.37 -0.19
CA TYR A 22 -16.01 -7.34 0.81
C TYR A 22 -17.32 -6.79 0.26
N ARG A 23 -17.30 -5.59 -0.32
CA ARG A 23 -18.52 -4.99 -0.91
C ARG A 23 -19.01 -5.74 -2.15
N TYR A 24 -18.09 -6.35 -2.92
CA TYR A 24 -18.42 -7.21 -4.04
C TYR A 24 -19.24 -8.43 -3.59
N CYS A 25 -18.83 -9.09 -2.51
CA CYS A 25 -19.53 -10.25 -1.94
C CYS A 25 -20.86 -9.89 -1.24
N GLU A 26 -21.07 -8.64 -0.86
CA GLU A 26 -22.36 -8.12 -0.36
C GLU A 26 -23.33 -7.72 -1.50
N GLY A 27 -22.94 -7.92 -2.77
CA GLY A 27 -23.80 -7.61 -3.90
C GLY A 27 -25.13 -8.36 -3.83
N PRO A 28 -26.26 -7.73 -4.19
CA PRO A 28 -27.59 -8.36 -4.08
C PRO A 28 -27.77 -9.55 -5.03
N ASP A 29 -26.89 -9.70 -6.00
CA ASP A 29 -26.85 -10.77 -6.99
C ASP A 29 -25.50 -11.52 -6.94
N PHE A 30 -24.78 -11.42 -5.82
CA PHE A 30 -23.56 -12.19 -5.60
C PHE A 30 -23.86 -13.68 -5.58
N GLU A 31 -23.06 -14.46 -6.29
CA GLU A 31 -23.22 -15.89 -6.44
C GLU A 31 -21.86 -16.55 -6.69
N ILE A 32 -21.59 -17.66 -6.03
CA ILE A 32 -20.47 -18.55 -6.37
C ILE A 32 -20.96 -19.44 -7.52
N LEU A 33 -20.30 -19.35 -8.67
CA LEU A 33 -20.65 -20.07 -9.89
C LEU A 33 -20.04 -21.46 -9.92
N LEU A 34 -18.73 -21.52 -9.64
CA LEU A 34 -17.92 -22.73 -9.66
C LEU A 34 -17.10 -22.82 -8.38
N PHE A 35 -16.98 -24.01 -7.83
CA PHE A 35 -16.18 -24.32 -6.66
C PHE A 35 -15.23 -25.47 -7.00
N ALA A 36 -13.94 -25.17 -7.22
CA ALA A 36 -12.91 -26.17 -7.43
C ALA A 36 -12.19 -26.47 -6.12
N TYR A 37 -11.92 -27.74 -5.84
CA TYR A 37 -11.23 -28.15 -4.63
C TYR A 37 -10.41 -29.43 -4.80
N ALA A 38 -9.43 -29.62 -3.92
CA ALA A 38 -8.72 -30.88 -3.78
C ALA A 38 -8.26 -31.09 -2.33
N PHE A 39 -8.40 -32.32 -1.84
CA PHE A 39 -7.79 -32.74 -0.59
C PHE A 39 -6.37 -33.23 -0.84
N ASP A 40 -5.42 -32.73 -0.08
CA ASP A 40 -4.00 -33.12 -0.14
C ASP A 40 -3.48 -33.25 -1.59
N ASP A 41 -3.12 -34.47 -2.04
CA ASP A 41 -2.65 -34.75 -3.39
C ASP A 41 -3.72 -35.42 -4.29
N GLU A 42 -4.99 -35.43 -3.87
CA GLU A 42 -6.08 -35.99 -4.67
C GLU A 42 -6.35 -35.16 -5.94
N PRO A 43 -6.96 -35.76 -6.98
CA PRO A 43 -7.37 -35.03 -8.17
C PRO A 43 -8.31 -33.88 -7.85
N VAL A 44 -8.14 -32.75 -8.54
CA VAL A 44 -9.03 -31.60 -8.38
C VAL A 44 -10.44 -31.93 -8.84
N GLN A 45 -11.40 -31.67 -7.97
CA GLN A 45 -12.83 -31.78 -8.23
C GLN A 45 -13.41 -30.40 -8.51
N ILE A 46 -14.53 -30.35 -9.24
CA ILE A 46 -15.29 -29.14 -9.53
C ILE A 46 -16.76 -29.37 -9.20
N VAL A 47 -17.38 -28.38 -8.59
CA VAL A 47 -18.82 -28.34 -8.33
C VAL A 47 -19.42 -27.18 -9.12
N ASP A 48 -20.38 -27.46 -9.96
CA ASP A 48 -21.07 -26.51 -10.83
C ASP A 48 -22.34 -25.98 -10.14
N LEU A 49 -22.11 -25.03 -9.20
CA LEU A 49 -23.19 -24.45 -8.41
C LEU A 49 -24.19 -23.67 -9.28
N ALA A 50 -23.73 -23.04 -10.36
CA ALA A 50 -24.59 -22.29 -11.29
C ALA A 50 -25.59 -23.19 -12.01
N ASN A 51 -25.30 -24.47 -12.19
CA ASN A 51 -26.21 -25.48 -12.75
C ASN A 51 -26.94 -26.30 -11.68
N GLY A 52 -26.87 -25.89 -10.41
CA GLY A 52 -27.64 -26.48 -9.31
C GLY A 52 -27.00 -27.69 -8.63
N GLU A 53 -25.70 -27.95 -8.88
CA GLU A 53 -24.96 -28.91 -8.05
C GLU A 53 -24.78 -28.34 -6.65
N THR A 54 -24.56 -29.19 -5.66
CA THR A 54 -24.34 -28.82 -4.26
C THR A 54 -22.97 -29.29 -3.79
N LEU A 55 -22.37 -28.53 -2.86
CA LEU A 55 -21.12 -28.96 -2.24
C LEU A 55 -21.33 -30.31 -1.53
N PRO A 56 -20.39 -31.27 -1.68
CA PRO A 56 -20.40 -32.50 -0.88
C PRO A 56 -20.33 -32.21 0.61
N ASP A 57 -21.03 -33.00 1.44
CA ASP A 57 -21.02 -32.86 2.90
C ASP A 57 -19.59 -32.88 3.48
N GLU A 58 -18.70 -33.71 2.94
CA GLU A 58 -17.29 -33.75 3.36
C GLU A 58 -16.59 -32.41 3.14
N VAL A 59 -16.91 -31.67 2.09
CA VAL A 59 -16.32 -30.34 1.81
C VAL A 59 -16.88 -29.32 2.81
N ILE A 60 -18.20 -29.34 3.04
CA ILE A 60 -18.87 -28.41 4.00
C ILE A 60 -18.29 -28.65 5.41
N ASP A 61 -18.23 -29.90 5.86
CA ASP A 61 -17.67 -30.27 7.16
C ASP A 61 -16.20 -29.84 7.28
N SER A 62 -15.43 -29.98 6.19
CA SER A 62 -14.02 -29.59 6.14
C SER A 62 -13.81 -28.08 6.19
N LEU A 63 -14.72 -27.30 5.61
CA LEU A 63 -14.66 -25.83 5.64
C LEU A 63 -14.83 -25.31 7.09
N ASP A 64 -15.70 -25.92 7.90
CA ASP A 64 -15.92 -25.57 9.30
C ASP A 64 -14.88 -26.20 10.25
N ASN A 65 -14.17 -27.22 9.83
CA ASN A 65 -13.27 -27.99 10.69
C ASN A 65 -11.93 -27.24 10.92
N PRO A 66 -11.59 -26.85 12.17
CA PRO A 66 -10.36 -26.11 12.47
C PRO A 66 -9.09 -26.97 12.33
N THR A 67 -9.20 -28.30 12.24
CA THR A 67 -8.05 -29.19 12.07
C THR A 67 -7.64 -29.38 10.60
N ILE A 68 -8.45 -28.91 9.66
CA ILE A 68 -8.19 -28.93 8.22
C ILE A 68 -7.73 -27.55 7.77
N LEU A 69 -6.53 -27.48 7.19
CA LEU A 69 -5.99 -26.23 6.65
C LEU A 69 -6.60 -25.95 5.28
N LYS A 70 -7.24 -24.81 5.11
CA LYS A 70 -7.72 -24.33 3.82
C LYS A 70 -6.61 -23.52 3.14
N THR A 71 -6.40 -23.74 1.84
CA THR A 71 -5.41 -22.99 1.06
C THR A 71 -6.04 -22.44 -0.21
N ALA A 72 -5.61 -21.23 -0.58
CA ALA A 72 -5.96 -20.61 -1.85
C ALA A 72 -4.83 -19.67 -2.29
N PHE A 73 -4.81 -19.31 -3.59
CA PHE A 73 -3.78 -18.37 -4.05
C PHE A 73 -3.99 -16.96 -3.46
N ASN A 74 -5.22 -16.50 -3.33
CA ASN A 74 -5.58 -15.23 -2.70
C ASN A 74 -6.64 -15.47 -1.61
N ALA A 75 -6.29 -16.23 -0.58
CA ALA A 75 -7.20 -16.74 0.45
C ALA A 75 -8.14 -15.68 1.08
N ASN A 76 -7.79 -14.39 1.02
CA ASN A 76 -8.70 -13.31 1.43
C ASN A 76 -9.99 -13.31 0.59
N PHE A 77 -9.88 -13.56 -0.71
CA PHE A 77 -11.05 -13.57 -1.60
C PHE A 77 -11.94 -14.78 -1.34
N GLU A 78 -11.35 -16.00 -1.36
CA GLU A 78 -12.10 -17.24 -1.15
C GLU A 78 -12.78 -17.24 0.23
N ARG A 79 -12.06 -16.78 1.25
CA ARG A 79 -12.58 -16.67 2.62
C ARG A 79 -13.80 -15.73 2.69
N ASN A 80 -13.75 -14.58 2.01
CA ASN A 80 -14.87 -13.64 1.96
C ASN A 80 -16.03 -14.15 1.10
N ALA A 81 -15.74 -14.74 -0.07
CA ALA A 81 -16.76 -15.29 -0.96
C ALA A 81 -17.57 -16.41 -0.29
N ILE A 82 -16.86 -17.36 0.34
CA ILE A 82 -17.50 -18.48 1.06
C ILE A 82 -18.27 -17.98 2.30
N SER A 83 -17.73 -16.97 3.02
CA SER A 83 -18.41 -16.37 4.18
C SER A 83 -19.69 -15.61 3.83
N SER A 84 -19.80 -15.10 2.61
CA SER A 84 -20.98 -14.37 2.14
C SER A 84 -22.07 -15.30 1.62
N ASP A 85 -21.75 -16.58 1.44
CA ASP A 85 -22.73 -17.60 1.11
C ASP A 85 -23.48 -18.07 2.38
N MET A 86 -24.63 -18.69 2.21
CA MET A 86 -25.55 -19.10 3.29
C MET A 86 -24.92 -20.08 4.30
N TYR A 87 -23.81 -20.73 3.96
CA TYR A 87 -23.20 -21.76 4.79
C TYR A 87 -22.41 -21.21 6.00
N PHE A 88 -21.85 -20.00 5.91
CA PHE A 88 -20.93 -19.46 6.94
C PHE A 88 -21.26 -18.01 7.35
N PRO A 89 -22.43 -17.76 7.95
CA PRO A 89 -22.87 -16.39 8.28
C PRO A 89 -22.00 -15.67 9.33
N ASN A 90 -21.17 -16.41 10.06
CA ASN A 90 -20.24 -15.84 11.06
C ASN A 90 -18.84 -15.58 10.50
N GLY A 91 -18.64 -15.78 9.19
CA GLY A 91 -17.36 -15.68 8.54
C GLY A 91 -16.45 -16.89 8.78
N MET A 92 -15.33 -16.93 8.11
CA MET A 92 -14.33 -18.00 8.22
C MET A 92 -13.10 -17.49 8.97
N PRO A 93 -12.73 -18.09 10.12
CA PRO A 93 -11.55 -17.67 10.90
C PRO A 93 -10.26 -17.73 10.07
N PRO A 94 -9.45 -16.67 10.01
CA PRO A 94 -8.22 -16.65 9.21
C PRO A 94 -7.15 -17.64 9.72
N GLU A 95 -7.26 -18.11 10.97
CA GLU A 95 -6.34 -19.08 11.57
C GLU A 95 -6.38 -20.43 10.88
N GLN A 96 -7.45 -20.74 10.18
CA GLN A 96 -7.65 -21.99 9.44
C GLN A 96 -7.17 -21.89 7.97
N TRP A 97 -6.59 -20.75 7.57
CA TRP A 97 -6.21 -20.48 6.19
C TRP A 97 -4.72 -20.23 6.02
N GLU A 98 -4.19 -20.66 4.88
CA GLU A 98 -2.88 -20.25 4.36
C GLU A 98 -3.05 -19.65 2.96
N CYS A 99 -2.43 -18.49 2.73
CA CYS A 99 -2.48 -17.80 1.45
C CYS A 99 -1.19 -18.05 0.66
N THR A 100 -1.28 -18.77 -0.44
CA THR A 100 -0.11 -19.10 -1.29
C THR A 100 0.46 -17.85 -1.98
N MET A 101 -0.36 -16.83 -2.27
CA MET A 101 0.12 -15.53 -2.75
C MET A 101 1.05 -14.87 -1.74
N ILE A 102 0.70 -14.88 -0.45
CA ILE A 102 1.55 -14.29 0.59
C ILE A 102 2.88 -15.05 0.69
N LYS A 103 2.85 -16.37 0.61
CA LYS A 103 4.06 -17.18 0.57
C LYS A 103 4.95 -16.85 -0.63
N ALA A 104 4.37 -16.63 -1.81
CA ALA A 104 5.09 -16.18 -2.99
C ALA A 104 5.70 -14.78 -2.78
N LEU A 105 4.94 -13.82 -2.23
CA LEU A 105 5.40 -12.46 -1.94
C LEU A 105 6.57 -12.44 -0.93
N THR A 106 6.56 -13.29 0.09
CA THR A 106 7.69 -13.39 1.05
C THR A 106 8.98 -13.86 0.38
N MET A 107 8.87 -14.58 -0.74
CA MET A 107 9.99 -14.98 -1.58
C MET A 107 10.38 -13.94 -2.64
N GLY A 108 9.78 -12.74 -2.60
CA GLY A 108 10.03 -11.67 -3.58
C GLY A 108 9.44 -11.95 -4.97
N LEU A 109 8.57 -12.99 -5.09
CA LEU A 109 7.89 -13.35 -6.32
C LEU A 109 6.69 -12.41 -6.60
N PRO A 110 6.11 -12.44 -7.82
CA PRO A 110 4.92 -11.65 -8.15
C PRO A 110 3.70 -12.00 -7.29
N GLY A 111 2.69 -11.10 -7.26
CA GLY A 111 1.44 -11.29 -6.52
C GLY A 111 0.29 -11.83 -7.38
N SER A 112 0.52 -12.39 -8.57
CA SER A 112 -0.52 -13.04 -9.38
C SER A 112 -0.13 -14.47 -9.74
N LEU A 113 -1.10 -15.37 -9.75
CA LEU A 113 -0.93 -16.80 -10.02
C LEU A 113 -0.17 -17.04 -11.34
N ASP A 114 -0.61 -16.41 -12.43
CA ASP A 114 0.03 -16.49 -13.75
C ASP A 114 1.51 -16.04 -13.73
N MET A 115 1.79 -14.90 -13.10
CA MET A 115 3.15 -14.37 -13.06
C MET A 115 4.08 -15.19 -12.17
N VAL A 116 3.57 -15.79 -11.08
CA VAL A 116 4.37 -16.69 -10.23
C VAL A 116 4.73 -17.95 -10.99
N GLY A 117 3.77 -18.57 -11.70
CA GLY A 117 4.02 -19.75 -12.53
C GLY A 117 5.12 -19.49 -13.57
N LYS A 118 5.07 -18.35 -14.24
CA LYS A 118 6.09 -17.90 -15.19
C LYS A 118 7.45 -17.63 -14.53
N ALA A 119 7.49 -16.93 -13.40
CA ALA A 119 8.72 -16.64 -12.66
C ALA A 119 9.42 -17.93 -12.14
N LEU A 120 8.63 -18.95 -11.81
CA LEU A 120 9.11 -20.27 -11.39
C LEU A 120 9.43 -21.21 -12.56
N ASN A 121 9.25 -20.76 -13.81
CA ASN A 121 9.46 -21.52 -15.06
C ASN A 121 8.68 -22.84 -15.07
N PHE A 122 7.40 -22.80 -14.72
CA PHE A 122 6.54 -23.97 -14.86
C PHE A 122 6.29 -24.29 -16.34
N GLU A 123 6.11 -25.58 -16.65
CA GLU A 123 5.66 -26.07 -17.95
C GLU A 123 4.27 -25.51 -18.29
N GLU A 124 3.91 -25.43 -19.58
CA GLU A 124 2.64 -24.78 -20.01
C GLU A 124 1.39 -25.43 -19.39
N ASP A 125 1.41 -26.74 -19.17
CA ASP A 125 0.34 -27.50 -18.49
C ASP A 125 0.16 -27.16 -17.00
N LYS A 126 1.19 -26.54 -16.39
CA LYS A 126 1.21 -26.06 -15.02
C LYS A 126 1.20 -24.52 -14.92
N GLN A 127 0.74 -23.85 -15.97
CA GLN A 127 0.53 -22.41 -15.98
C GLN A 127 -0.97 -22.11 -16.04
N LYS A 128 -1.35 -20.88 -15.63
CA LYS A 128 -2.71 -20.38 -15.75
C LYS A 128 -3.13 -20.31 -17.22
N MET A 129 -4.35 -20.76 -17.52
CA MET A 129 -4.90 -20.74 -18.88
C MET A 129 -5.00 -19.31 -19.42
N LYS A 130 -4.63 -19.11 -20.68
CA LYS A 130 -4.62 -17.78 -21.34
C LYS A 130 -6.02 -17.22 -21.56
N GLU A 131 -7.00 -18.08 -21.76
CA GLU A 131 -8.40 -17.77 -22.01
C GLU A 131 -9.14 -17.23 -20.79
N GLY A 132 -8.59 -17.43 -19.57
CA GLY A 132 -9.27 -17.14 -18.31
C GLY A 132 -9.81 -15.72 -18.17
N LYS A 133 -9.07 -14.69 -18.66
CA LYS A 133 -9.58 -13.30 -18.64
C LYS A 133 -10.85 -13.10 -19.45
N ALA A 134 -10.96 -13.78 -20.58
CA ALA A 134 -12.13 -13.69 -21.44
C ALA A 134 -13.32 -14.42 -20.82
N LEU A 135 -13.09 -15.57 -20.18
CA LEU A 135 -14.10 -16.36 -19.48
C LEU A 135 -14.64 -15.61 -18.26
N ILE A 136 -13.77 -15.07 -17.42
CA ILE A 136 -14.16 -14.20 -16.29
C ILE A 136 -14.98 -12.99 -16.78
N GLN A 137 -14.53 -12.32 -17.85
CA GLN A 137 -15.28 -11.18 -18.40
C GLN A 137 -16.64 -11.60 -18.92
N TYR A 138 -16.78 -12.83 -19.41
CA TYR A 138 -18.04 -13.33 -19.98
C TYR A 138 -19.04 -13.77 -18.91
N PHE A 139 -18.61 -14.57 -17.92
CA PHE A 139 -19.50 -15.17 -16.92
C PHE A 139 -19.57 -14.42 -15.58
N CYS A 140 -18.47 -13.80 -15.14
CA CYS A 140 -18.37 -13.19 -13.80
C CYS A 140 -18.80 -11.72 -13.76
N LYS A 141 -19.17 -11.11 -14.89
CA LYS A 141 -19.50 -9.69 -14.97
C LYS A 141 -20.77 -9.43 -15.76
N PRO A 142 -21.49 -8.32 -15.46
CA PRO A 142 -22.58 -7.88 -16.28
C PRO A 142 -22.17 -7.66 -17.74
N CYS A 143 -23.04 -8.02 -18.66
CA CYS A 143 -22.89 -7.73 -20.08
C CYS A 143 -23.84 -6.62 -20.55
N LYS A 144 -23.43 -5.87 -21.58
CA LYS A 144 -24.30 -4.83 -22.15
C LYS A 144 -25.46 -5.48 -22.92
N PRO A 145 -26.71 -5.05 -22.69
CA PRO A 145 -27.86 -5.55 -23.46
C PRO A 145 -27.77 -5.10 -24.92
N THR A 146 -27.77 -6.07 -25.83
CA THR A 146 -27.74 -5.85 -27.29
C THR A 146 -28.84 -6.65 -27.95
N LYS A 147 -29.15 -6.34 -29.23
CA LYS A 147 -30.11 -7.15 -30.00
C LYS A 147 -29.59 -8.58 -30.19
N THR A 148 -28.30 -8.76 -30.37
CA THR A 148 -27.65 -10.05 -30.63
C THR A 148 -27.61 -10.98 -29.42
N ASN A 149 -27.57 -10.42 -28.20
CA ASN A 149 -27.60 -11.22 -26.98
C ASN A 149 -28.99 -11.31 -26.33
N GLY A 150 -30.07 -10.98 -27.06
CA GLY A 150 -31.44 -11.02 -26.54
C GLY A 150 -31.71 -9.98 -25.45
N LYS A 151 -30.94 -8.87 -25.39
CA LYS A 151 -31.01 -7.80 -24.39
C LYS A 151 -30.69 -8.26 -22.93
N ARG A 152 -30.00 -9.39 -22.78
CA ARG A 152 -29.60 -9.86 -21.45
C ARG A 152 -28.49 -8.97 -20.86
N THR A 153 -28.48 -8.90 -19.54
CA THR A 153 -27.48 -8.17 -18.75
C THR A 153 -26.45 -9.08 -18.10
N ARG A 154 -26.65 -10.41 -18.17
CA ARG A 154 -25.78 -11.44 -17.61
C ARG A 154 -25.69 -12.64 -18.58
N ASN A 155 -24.53 -13.28 -18.66
CA ASN A 155 -24.36 -14.55 -19.34
C ASN A 155 -24.43 -15.69 -18.32
N LEU A 156 -25.25 -16.70 -18.62
CA LEU A 156 -25.45 -17.93 -17.86
C LEU A 156 -24.79 -19.11 -18.59
N PRO A 157 -24.61 -20.28 -17.96
CA PRO A 157 -23.99 -21.46 -18.57
C PRO A 157 -24.60 -21.86 -19.90
N GLU A 158 -25.95 -21.86 -20.00
CA GLU A 158 -26.69 -22.25 -21.18
C GLU A 158 -26.51 -21.31 -22.38
N HIS A 159 -26.00 -20.08 -22.18
CA HIS A 159 -25.77 -19.14 -23.28
C HIS A 159 -24.54 -19.47 -24.12
N ASP A 160 -23.58 -20.21 -23.57
CA ASP A 160 -22.39 -20.69 -24.26
C ASP A 160 -21.80 -21.92 -23.53
N PRO A 161 -22.39 -23.11 -23.72
CA PRO A 161 -21.98 -24.31 -23.01
C PRO A 161 -20.52 -24.71 -23.26
N GLU A 162 -19.97 -24.44 -24.45
CA GLU A 162 -18.57 -24.75 -24.75
C GLU A 162 -17.61 -23.88 -23.91
N LYS A 163 -17.91 -22.58 -23.82
CA LYS A 163 -17.14 -21.70 -22.93
C LYS A 163 -17.32 -22.06 -21.46
N TRP A 164 -18.50 -22.57 -21.08
CA TRP A 164 -18.75 -22.98 -19.69
C TRP A 164 -17.90 -24.19 -19.31
N GLU A 165 -17.82 -25.22 -20.18
CA GLU A 165 -16.93 -26.36 -19.93
C GLU A 165 -15.45 -25.92 -19.85
N LEU A 166 -15.03 -25.01 -20.74
CA LEU A 166 -13.67 -24.44 -20.65
C LEU A 166 -13.46 -23.64 -19.35
N PHE A 167 -14.51 -22.99 -18.84
CA PHE A 167 -14.43 -22.23 -17.57
C PHE A 167 -14.32 -23.14 -16.36
N LYS A 168 -14.96 -24.31 -16.37
CA LYS A 168 -14.76 -25.35 -15.35
C LYS A 168 -13.32 -25.88 -15.35
N GLU A 169 -12.75 -26.17 -16.52
CA GLU A 169 -11.35 -26.58 -16.60
C GLU A 169 -10.39 -25.46 -16.15
N TYR A 170 -10.71 -24.19 -16.44
CA TYR A 170 -9.95 -23.06 -15.96
C TYR A 170 -9.93 -22.98 -14.42
N CYS A 171 -11.07 -23.10 -13.74
CA CYS A 171 -11.18 -23.08 -12.28
C CYS A 171 -10.40 -24.24 -11.65
N LYS A 172 -10.49 -25.47 -12.23
CA LYS A 172 -9.67 -26.62 -11.78
C LYS A 172 -8.18 -26.36 -11.93
N GLN A 173 -7.77 -25.78 -13.06
CA GLN A 173 -6.38 -25.47 -13.35
C GLN A 173 -5.80 -24.46 -12.35
N ASP A 174 -6.59 -23.48 -11.88
CA ASP A 174 -6.13 -22.52 -10.89
C ASP A 174 -5.78 -23.20 -9.55
N VAL A 175 -6.54 -24.21 -9.11
CA VAL A 175 -6.19 -25.07 -7.94
C VAL A 175 -4.90 -25.87 -8.19
N GLU A 176 -4.74 -26.47 -9.37
CA GLU A 176 -3.52 -27.24 -9.69
C GLU A 176 -2.27 -26.36 -9.68
N VAL A 177 -2.37 -25.16 -10.25
CA VAL A 177 -1.26 -24.18 -10.27
C VAL A 177 -0.95 -23.68 -8.85
N GLU A 178 -1.98 -23.38 -8.03
CA GLU A 178 -1.80 -23.01 -6.62
C GLU A 178 -1.02 -24.09 -5.86
N ARG A 179 -1.46 -25.35 -5.94
CA ARG A 179 -0.82 -26.50 -5.28
C ARG A 179 0.63 -26.69 -5.74
N ALA A 180 0.88 -26.56 -7.05
CA ALA A 180 2.23 -26.64 -7.60
C ALA A 180 3.16 -25.53 -7.05
N ILE A 181 2.66 -24.30 -6.94
CA ILE A 181 3.39 -23.18 -6.33
C ILE A 181 3.64 -23.45 -4.85
N ARG A 182 2.60 -23.82 -4.09
CA ARG A 182 2.68 -24.11 -2.66
C ARG A 182 3.70 -25.21 -2.38
N ASN A 183 3.68 -26.29 -3.16
CA ASN A 183 4.63 -27.40 -3.06
C ASN A 183 6.07 -26.97 -3.40
N LYS A 184 6.25 -26.17 -4.46
CA LYS A 184 7.56 -25.61 -4.84
C LYS A 184 8.15 -24.75 -3.74
N LEU A 185 7.32 -23.97 -3.07
CA LEU A 185 7.70 -23.05 -2.01
C LEU A 185 7.70 -23.70 -0.61
N SER A 186 7.33 -24.98 -0.46
CA SER A 186 7.26 -25.68 0.84
C SER A 186 8.58 -25.71 1.60
N LYS A 187 9.72 -25.68 0.89
CA LYS A 187 11.08 -25.65 1.46
C LYS A 187 11.46 -24.29 2.09
N PHE A 188 10.66 -23.25 1.85
CA PHE A 188 10.88 -21.89 2.33
C PHE A 188 9.77 -21.55 3.31
N GLU A 189 9.98 -21.89 4.57
CA GLU A 189 8.97 -21.65 5.60
C GLU A 189 8.83 -20.19 5.94
N THR A 190 7.60 -19.72 5.99
CA THR A 190 7.22 -18.45 6.61
C THR A 190 7.26 -18.62 8.12
N THR A 191 7.81 -17.67 8.87
CA THR A 191 7.84 -17.76 10.33
C THR A 191 6.42 -17.77 10.91
N ASP A 192 6.22 -18.46 12.04
CA ASP A 192 4.90 -18.52 12.70
C ASP A 192 4.41 -17.12 13.08
N LYS A 193 5.32 -16.22 13.43
CA LYS A 193 5.02 -14.83 13.69
C LYS A 193 4.44 -14.12 12.45
N GLU A 194 5.01 -14.36 11.28
CA GLU A 194 4.53 -13.75 10.04
C GLU A 194 3.17 -14.33 9.62
N LYS A 195 2.94 -15.63 9.86
CA LYS A 195 1.62 -16.25 9.65
C LYS A 195 0.57 -15.61 10.57
N ARG A 196 0.86 -15.50 11.86
CA ARG A 196 -0.03 -14.83 12.83
C ARG A 196 -0.27 -13.37 12.49
N LEU A 197 0.73 -12.67 11.95
CA LEU A 197 0.57 -11.27 11.56
C LEU A 197 -0.32 -11.13 10.31
N TRP A 198 -0.24 -12.06 9.36
CA TRP A 198 -1.19 -12.13 8.27
C TRP A 198 -2.62 -12.42 8.77
N GLN A 199 -2.78 -13.34 9.71
CA GLN A 199 -4.09 -13.63 10.33
C GLN A 199 -4.67 -12.38 11.01
N LEU A 200 -3.85 -11.66 11.77
CA LEU A 200 -4.26 -10.38 12.38
C LEU A 200 -4.61 -9.32 11.32
N ASP A 201 -3.84 -9.22 10.24
CA ASP A 201 -4.18 -8.35 9.10
C ASP A 201 -5.56 -8.67 8.51
N GLN A 202 -5.89 -9.96 8.38
CA GLN A 202 -7.23 -10.37 7.94
C GLN A 202 -8.31 -9.91 8.92
N VAL A 203 -8.11 -10.10 10.22
CA VAL A 203 -9.04 -9.63 11.27
C VAL A 203 -9.23 -8.10 11.21
N ILE A 204 -8.16 -7.33 10.98
CA ILE A 204 -8.23 -5.87 10.84
C ILE A 204 -9.01 -5.49 9.59
N ASN A 205 -8.74 -6.13 8.45
CA ASN A 205 -9.48 -5.90 7.22
C ASN A 205 -10.96 -6.30 7.33
N ASP A 206 -11.29 -7.41 8.01
CA ASP A 206 -12.66 -7.85 8.29
C ASP A 206 -13.41 -6.86 9.19
N ARG A 207 -12.71 -6.29 10.18
CA ARG A 207 -13.25 -5.27 11.08
C ARG A 207 -13.59 -3.99 10.32
N GLY A 208 -12.70 -3.54 9.42
CA GLY A 208 -12.83 -2.31 8.66
C GLY A 208 -12.97 -1.06 9.52
N VAL A 209 -13.28 0.07 8.91
CA VAL A 209 -13.43 1.38 9.57
C VAL A 209 -14.69 2.09 9.11
N GLY A 210 -15.38 2.75 10.04
CA GLY A 210 -16.57 3.55 9.76
C GLY A 210 -16.29 4.74 8.86
N THR A 211 -17.29 5.14 8.07
CA THR A 211 -17.20 6.31 7.18
C THR A 211 -18.40 7.22 7.32
N ASP A 212 -18.15 8.53 7.30
CA ASP A 212 -19.18 9.58 7.32
C ASP A 212 -19.78 9.76 5.91
N LEU A 213 -20.87 9.05 5.63
CA LEU A 213 -21.54 9.08 4.33
C LEU A 213 -22.06 10.48 3.98
N ILE A 214 -22.48 11.27 4.97
CA ILE A 214 -22.96 12.65 4.74
C ILE A 214 -21.81 13.49 4.20
N LEU A 215 -20.66 13.46 4.87
CA LEU A 215 -19.47 14.17 4.43
C LEU A 215 -19.03 13.73 3.01
N ILE A 216 -18.99 12.42 2.76
CA ILE A 216 -18.59 11.85 1.47
C ILE A 216 -19.51 12.37 0.35
N ASN A 217 -20.82 12.23 0.51
CA ASN A 217 -21.79 12.67 -0.50
C ASN A 217 -21.73 14.19 -0.74
N LYS A 218 -21.58 14.98 0.33
CA LYS A 218 -21.46 16.42 0.22
C LYS A 218 -20.15 16.87 -0.41
N ALA A 219 -19.06 16.14 -0.21
CA ALA A 219 -17.80 16.37 -0.90
C ALA A 219 -17.92 16.10 -2.42
N ILE A 220 -18.58 15.01 -2.81
CA ILE A 220 -18.85 14.67 -4.21
C ILE A 220 -19.76 15.73 -4.86
N GLU A 221 -20.84 16.13 -4.18
CA GLU A 221 -21.76 17.16 -4.63
C GLU A 221 -21.04 18.53 -4.82
N CYS A 222 -20.25 18.95 -3.84
CA CYS A 222 -19.48 20.19 -3.88
C CYS A 222 -18.51 20.22 -5.06
N ASP A 223 -17.74 19.14 -5.25
CA ASP A 223 -16.80 19.03 -6.37
C ASP A 223 -17.49 19.07 -7.73
N LEU A 224 -18.65 18.39 -7.84
CA LEU A 224 -19.44 18.37 -9.08
C LEU A 224 -19.89 19.79 -9.47
N ILE A 225 -20.50 20.54 -8.53
CA ILE A 225 -20.97 21.92 -8.75
C ILE A 225 -19.80 22.82 -9.11
N PHE A 226 -18.70 22.72 -8.37
CA PHE A 226 -17.51 23.53 -8.59
C PHE A 226 -16.85 23.24 -9.95
N THR A 227 -16.68 21.96 -10.28
CA THR A 227 -16.07 21.53 -11.54
C THR A 227 -16.92 21.93 -12.74
N GLU A 228 -18.25 21.83 -12.66
CA GLU A 228 -19.16 22.27 -13.72
C GLU A 228 -19.02 23.78 -13.99
N ARG A 229 -18.94 24.59 -12.93
CA ARG A 229 -18.71 26.03 -13.03
C ARG A 229 -17.38 26.35 -13.70
N LEU A 230 -16.29 25.70 -13.29
CA LEU A 230 -14.96 25.88 -13.91
C LEU A 230 -14.95 25.46 -15.38
N GLN A 231 -15.63 24.37 -15.72
CA GLN A 231 -15.75 23.92 -17.11
C GLN A 231 -16.51 24.91 -17.98
N ASN A 232 -17.59 25.52 -17.45
CA ASN A 232 -18.36 26.53 -18.16
C ASN A 232 -17.50 27.80 -18.41
N GLU A 233 -16.79 28.28 -17.40
CA GLU A 233 -15.84 29.38 -17.54
C GLU A 233 -14.76 29.08 -18.58
N ALA A 234 -14.18 27.86 -18.53
CA ALA A 234 -13.18 27.44 -19.50
C ALA A 234 -13.74 27.34 -20.93
N ARG A 235 -15.01 26.93 -21.11
CA ARG A 235 -15.69 26.93 -22.42
C ARG A 235 -15.89 28.34 -22.96
N GLU A 236 -16.32 29.26 -22.11
CA GLU A 236 -16.51 30.68 -22.50
C GLU A 236 -15.20 31.33 -22.95
N LEU A 237 -14.08 31.05 -22.21
CA LEU A 237 -12.77 31.61 -22.53
C LEU A 237 -12.11 30.98 -23.76
N THR A 238 -12.33 29.69 -23.97
CA THR A 238 -11.63 28.92 -25.03
C THR A 238 -12.44 28.74 -26.31
N GLY A 239 -13.78 28.73 -26.22
CA GLY A 239 -14.67 28.33 -27.30
C GLY A 239 -14.60 26.80 -27.61
N LEU A 240 -13.98 26.01 -26.75
CA LEU A 240 -13.86 24.54 -26.94
C LEU A 240 -15.08 23.82 -26.41
N ASP A 241 -15.54 22.78 -27.10
CA ASP A 241 -16.62 21.90 -26.61
C ASP A 241 -16.21 21.17 -25.33
N ASN A 242 -14.95 20.73 -25.27
CA ASN A 242 -14.40 20.04 -24.11
C ASN A 242 -13.02 20.61 -23.72
N PRO A 243 -12.97 21.66 -22.89
CA PRO A 243 -11.72 22.26 -22.43
C PRO A 243 -10.90 21.33 -21.53
N ASN A 244 -11.49 20.24 -21.01
CA ASN A 244 -10.77 19.20 -20.27
C ASN A 244 -10.01 18.21 -21.17
N SER A 245 -10.30 18.18 -22.47
CA SER A 245 -9.55 17.34 -23.41
C SER A 245 -8.10 17.84 -23.55
N PRO A 246 -7.08 17.06 -23.15
CA PRO A 246 -5.69 17.49 -23.31
C PRO A 246 -5.32 17.81 -24.76
N THR A 247 -5.90 17.10 -25.70
CA THR A 247 -5.64 17.28 -27.14
C THR A 247 -6.21 18.62 -27.64
N GLN A 248 -7.46 18.94 -27.30
CA GLN A 248 -8.08 20.21 -27.71
C GLN A 248 -7.38 21.38 -27.01
N LEU A 249 -7.13 21.29 -25.71
CA LEU A 249 -6.52 22.35 -24.94
C LEU A 249 -5.07 22.65 -25.35
N LYS A 250 -4.26 21.61 -25.64
CA LYS A 250 -2.89 21.79 -26.14
C LYS A 250 -2.88 22.55 -27.47
N LYS A 251 -3.78 22.21 -28.38
CA LYS A 251 -3.89 22.91 -29.68
C LYS A 251 -4.27 24.38 -29.45
N TRP A 252 -5.30 24.65 -28.66
CA TRP A 252 -5.76 26.00 -28.34
C TRP A 252 -4.65 26.86 -27.70
N LEU A 253 -3.89 26.28 -26.76
CA LEU A 253 -2.74 26.95 -26.12
C LEU A 253 -1.61 27.22 -27.12
N GLY A 254 -1.24 26.21 -27.93
CA GLY A 254 -0.16 26.36 -28.91
C GLY A 254 -0.37 27.49 -29.90
N GLU A 255 -1.62 27.71 -30.35
CA GLU A 255 -1.99 28.83 -31.20
C GLU A 255 -1.80 30.21 -30.53
N ARG A 256 -1.85 30.28 -29.18
CA ARG A 256 -1.76 31.54 -28.40
C ARG A 256 -0.38 31.80 -27.81
N VAL A 257 0.35 30.77 -27.41
CA VAL A 257 1.73 30.95 -26.92
C VAL A 257 2.78 30.93 -28.07
N GLY A 258 2.37 30.58 -29.29
CA GLY A 258 3.21 30.64 -30.50
C GLY A 258 4.15 29.45 -30.70
N HIS A 259 4.00 28.37 -29.96
CA HIS A 259 4.73 27.12 -30.11
C HIS A 259 3.88 25.90 -29.70
N GLU A 260 4.34 24.69 -30.08
CA GLU A 260 3.63 23.45 -29.73
C GLU A 260 3.71 23.18 -28.22
N VAL A 261 2.53 23.01 -27.58
CA VAL A 261 2.41 22.59 -26.18
C VAL A 261 2.35 21.05 -26.11
N THR A 262 3.44 20.43 -25.68
CA THR A 262 3.58 18.96 -25.64
C THR A 262 3.01 18.34 -24.36
N SER A 263 2.98 19.08 -23.24
CA SER A 263 2.58 18.58 -21.92
C SER A 263 1.68 19.59 -21.16
N LEU A 264 0.71 19.04 -20.42
CA LEU A 264 -0.15 19.78 -19.46
C LEU A 264 -0.16 19.10 -18.10
N THR A 265 0.99 18.56 -17.70
CA THR A 265 1.19 17.96 -16.37
C THR A 265 1.36 19.05 -15.32
N LYS A 266 1.22 18.67 -14.05
CA LYS A 266 1.44 19.58 -12.91
C LYS A 266 2.79 20.30 -12.97
N ASP A 267 3.81 19.63 -13.50
CA ASP A 267 5.18 20.18 -13.57
C ASP A 267 5.41 21.08 -14.79
N SER A 268 4.60 20.95 -15.86
CA SER A 268 4.74 21.75 -17.07
C SER A 268 3.91 23.05 -17.07
N ILE A 269 2.80 23.07 -16.33
CA ILE A 269 1.90 24.24 -16.29
C ILE A 269 2.56 25.50 -15.70
N PRO A 270 3.39 25.46 -14.62
CA PRO A 270 4.06 26.66 -14.11
C PRO A 270 4.88 27.39 -15.17
N GLY A 271 5.66 26.67 -15.99
CA GLY A 271 6.42 27.29 -17.09
C GLY A 271 5.51 27.95 -18.13
N LEU A 272 4.39 27.30 -18.49
CA LEU A 272 3.41 27.89 -19.41
C LEU A 272 2.72 29.14 -18.84
N LEU A 273 2.51 29.22 -17.52
CA LEU A 273 1.96 30.38 -16.84
C LEU A 273 2.94 31.58 -16.88
N GLU A 274 4.25 31.31 -16.73
CA GLU A 274 5.30 32.35 -16.84
C GLU A 274 5.43 32.89 -18.27
N GLU A 275 5.27 32.03 -19.28
CA GLU A 275 5.32 32.38 -20.70
C GLU A 275 4.06 33.10 -21.20
N ALA A 276 2.91 32.84 -20.56
CA ALA A 276 1.63 33.40 -21.00
C ALA A 276 1.56 34.91 -20.82
N LYS A 277 1.34 35.61 -21.92
CA LYS A 277 1.17 37.09 -21.95
C LYS A 277 -0.32 37.50 -21.89
N ASP A 278 -1.22 36.63 -22.31
CA ASP A 278 -2.66 36.83 -22.35
C ASP A 278 -3.29 36.35 -21.03
N ASP A 279 -4.07 37.21 -20.39
CA ASP A 279 -4.74 36.91 -19.12
C ASP A 279 -5.77 35.78 -19.26
N ASN A 280 -6.41 35.62 -20.42
CA ASN A 280 -7.30 34.48 -20.69
C ASN A 280 -6.53 33.17 -20.74
N VAL A 281 -5.31 33.16 -21.31
CA VAL A 281 -4.45 31.98 -21.33
C VAL A 281 -4.02 31.62 -19.92
N LYS A 282 -3.61 32.58 -19.10
CA LYS A 282 -3.27 32.36 -17.69
C LYS A 282 -4.46 31.76 -16.94
N ARG A 283 -5.64 32.38 -17.11
CA ARG A 283 -6.85 31.93 -16.43
C ARG A 283 -7.23 30.51 -16.83
N VAL A 284 -7.15 30.14 -18.10
CA VAL A 284 -7.40 28.77 -18.58
C VAL A 284 -6.40 27.77 -18.01
N LEU A 285 -5.13 28.14 -17.87
CA LEU A 285 -4.12 27.28 -17.23
C LEU A 285 -4.40 27.09 -15.73
N GLU A 286 -4.83 28.14 -15.01
CA GLU A 286 -5.27 28.06 -13.61
C GLU A 286 -6.50 27.14 -13.46
N LEU A 287 -7.52 27.34 -14.31
CA LEU A 287 -8.69 26.47 -14.35
C LEU A 287 -8.30 25.00 -14.59
N ARG A 288 -7.35 24.76 -15.48
CA ARG A 288 -6.81 23.42 -15.74
C ARG A 288 -6.14 22.83 -14.50
N GLN A 289 -5.39 23.62 -13.73
CA GLN A 289 -4.78 23.16 -12.47
C GLN A 289 -5.84 22.80 -11.43
N LEU A 290 -6.88 23.60 -11.27
CA LEU A 290 -7.98 23.36 -10.34
C LEU A 290 -8.75 22.09 -10.70
N MET A 291 -9.12 21.92 -11.97
CA MET A 291 -9.84 20.74 -12.47
C MET A 291 -8.98 19.45 -12.50
N ALA A 292 -7.67 19.57 -12.48
CA ALA A 292 -6.76 18.42 -12.47
C ALA A 292 -6.58 17.78 -11.07
N LYS A 293 -7.08 18.41 -10.01
CA LYS A 293 -7.01 17.84 -8.66
C LYS A 293 -7.90 16.60 -8.59
N THR A 294 -7.32 15.49 -8.10
CA THR A 294 -7.95 14.17 -8.11
C THR A 294 -8.41 13.70 -6.73
N SER A 295 -8.46 14.62 -5.76
CA SER A 295 -8.83 14.33 -4.37
C SER A 295 -10.21 13.69 -4.24
N ILE A 296 -11.15 14.10 -5.11
CA ILE A 296 -12.52 13.58 -5.16
C ILE A 296 -12.57 12.05 -5.36
N LYS A 297 -11.63 11.48 -6.10
CA LYS A 297 -11.56 10.03 -6.31
C LYS A 297 -11.43 9.23 -5.02
N LYS A 298 -10.96 9.85 -3.93
CA LYS A 298 -10.89 9.21 -2.62
C LYS A 298 -12.28 9.08 -1.99
N TYR A 299 -13.10 10.11 -2.10
CA TYR A 299 -14.50 10.07 -1.64
C TYR A 299 -15.33 9.09 -2.46
N GLU A 300 -15.18 9.10 -3.80
CA GLU A 300 -15.82 8.11 -4.67
C GLU A 300 -15.38 6.67 -4.35
N ALA A 301 -14.10 6.47 -4.02
CA ALA A 301 -13.61 5.16 -3.61
C ALA A 301 -14.20 4.71 -2.26
N MET A 302 -14.34 5.64 -1.30
CA MET A 302 -15.02 5.36 -0.03
C MET A 302 -16.50 4.99 -0.26
N GLU A 303 -17.23 5.77 -1.08
CA GLU A 303 -18.63 5.50 -1.40
C GLU A 303 -18.80 4.12 -2.03
N LYS A 304 -18.01 3.81 -3.07
CA LYS A 304 -18.10 2.53 -3.81
C LYS A 304 -17.72 1.31 -3.00
N SER A 305 -16.77 1.45 -2.07
CA SER A 305 -16.25 0.35 -1.24
C SER A 305 -16.93 0.25 0.13
N ARG A 306 -17.87 1.13 0.42
CA ARG A 306 -18.62 1.13 1.68
C ARG A 306 -19.58 -0.06 1.73
N CYS A 307 -19.39 -0.90 2.73
CA CYS A 307 -20.24 -2.05 3.06
C CYS A 307 -21.58 -1.60 3.65
N GLU A 308 -22.54 -2.52 3.75
CA GLU A 308 -23.92 -2.21 4.21
C GLU A 308 -23.97 -1.67 5.64
N ASP A 309 -23.05 -2.12 6.50
CA ASP A 309 -22.90 -1.63 7.87
C ASP A 309 -22.19 -0.26 7.98
N GLY A 310 -21.89 0.39 6.86
CA GLY A 310 -21.27 1.71 6.84
C GLY A 310 -19.77 1.72 6.98
N ARG A 311 -19.12 0.59 6.94
CA ARG A 311 -17.65 0.46 7.07
C ARG A 311 -17.00 0.20 5.72
N VAL A 312 -15.77 0.62 5.58
CA VAL A 312 -14.90 0.24 4.45
C VAL A 312 -13.93 -0.82 4.92
N ARG A 313 -13.82 -1.90 4.15
CA ARG A 313 -13.01 -3.09 4.43
C ARG A 313 -11.97 -3.34 3.35
N GLY A 314 -10.95 -4.15 3.64
CA GLY A 314 -9.93 -4.49 2.66
C GLY A 314 -9.05 -3.31 2.23
N LEU A 315 -8.81 -2.35 3.14
CA LEU A 315 -8.00 -1.16 2.87
C LEU A 315 -6.51 -1.45 2.72
N LEU A 316 -6.05 -2.59 3.19
CA LEU A 316 -4.64 -2.94 3.29
C LEU A 316 -4.36 -4.30 2.63
N GLN A 317 -3.28 -4.35 1.87
CA GLN A 317 -2.73 -5.61 1.36
C GLN A 317 -1.47 -5.96 2.15
N PHE A 318 -1.52 -7.07 2.85
CA PHE A 318 -0.37 -7.66 3.52
C PHE A 318 0.75 -7.95 2.50
N TYR A 319 1.98 -7.61 2.85
CA TYR A 319 3.15 -7.81 2.00
C TYR A 319 3.06 -7.14 0.60
N GLY A 320 2.23 -6.09 0.46
CA GLY A 320 2.00 -5.41 -0.82
C GLY A 320 3.24 -4.75 -1.43
N ALA A 321 4.21 -4.37 -0.59
CA ALA A 321 5.57 -4.00 -0.98
C ALA A 321 6.50 -5.21 -0.80
N ASN A 322 6.52 -6.11 -1.78
CA ASN A 322 7.15 -7.44 -1.68
C ASN A 322 8.66 -7.42 -1.33
N ARG A 323 9.38 -6.30 -1.56
CA ARG A 323 10.80 -6.19 -1.24
C ARG A 323 11.06 -6.05 0.26
N THR A 324 10.21 -5.34 0.99
CA THR A 324 10.36 -5.04 2.42
C THR A 324 9.33 -5.76 3.29
N GLY A 325 8.24 -6.22 2.70
CA GLY A 325 7.09 -6.80 3.39
C GLY A 325 6.16 -5.75 4.00
N ARG A 326 6.33 -4.46 3.67
CA ARG A 326 5.39 -3.40 4.06
C ARG A 326 4.03 -3.63 3.42
N TRP A 327 2.98 -3.16 4.09
CA TRP A 327 1.63 -3.15 3.53
C TRP A 327 1.51 -2.15 2.38
N ALA A 328 0.62 -2.44 1.44
CA ALA A 328 0.20 -1.49 0.43
C ALA A 328 -1.26 -1.10 0.66
N GLY A 329 -1.58 0.18 0.48
CA GLY A 329 -2.97 0.64 0.48
C GLY A 329 -3.76 0.05 -0.69
N ARG A 330 -5.04 -0.22 -0.46
CA ARG A 330 -6.02 -0.64 -1.46
C ARG A 330 -7.21 0.31 -1.45
N LEU A 331 -8.03 0.28 -2.47
CA LEU A 331 -9.25 1.08 -2.61
C LEU A 331 -8.98 2.57 -2.37
N VAL A 332 -9.25 3.05 -1.18
CA VAL A 332 -9.03 4.46 -0.80
C VAL A 332 -7.54 4.84 -0.75
N GLN A 333 -6.63 3.87 -0.68
CA GLN A 333 -5.18 4.13 -0.58
C GLN A 333 -4.82 4.99 0.64
N VAL A 334 -5.20 4.53 1.84
CA VAL A 334 -5.05 5.27 3.10
C VAL A 334 -3.63 5.76 3.38
N GLN A 335 -2.62 5.05 2.89
CA GLN A 335 -1.21 5.43 3.04
C GLN A 335 -0.80 6.68 2.22
N ASN A 336 -1.64 7.12 1.28
CA ASN A 336 -1.40 8.25 0.40
C ASN A 336 -2.45 9.35 0.57
N LEU A 337 -3.04 9.48 1.76
CA LEU A 337 -3.99 10.55 2.04
C LEU A 337 -3.24 11.86 2.31
N PRO A 338 -3.76 12.99 1.80
CA PRO A 338 -3.21 14.31 2.10
C PRO A 338 -3.19 14.59 3.60
N GLN A 339 -2.28 15.44 4.05
CA GLN A 339 -2.25 15.94 5.42
C GLN A 339 -3.26 17.06 5.61
N ASN A 340 -3.74 17.24 6.84
CA ASN A 340 -4.58 18.35 7.25
C ASN A 340 -3.68 19.51 7.69
N HIS A 341 -3.98 20.73 7.20
CA HIS A 341 -3.28 21.97 7.57
C HIS A 341 -4.25 23.11 7.89
N LEU A 342 -5.56 22.86 7.76
CA LEU A 342 -6.59 23.84 8.11
C LEU A 342 -6.60 24.03 9.63
N PRO A 343 -6.46 25.26 10.14
CA PRO A 343 -6.45 25.53 11.58
C PRO A 343 -7.81 25.33 12.25
N ASP A 344 -8.87 25.41 11.46
CA ASP A 344 -10.29 25.32 11.83
C ASP A 344 -10.96 24.09 11.15
N LEU A 345 -10.33 22.95 11.24
CA LEU A 345 -10.71 21.70 10.55
C LEU A 345 -12.17 21.29 10.87
N ASP A 346 -12.62 21.48 12.11
CA ASP A 346 -13.99 21.18 12.55
C ASP A 346 -15.01 22.06 11.84
N ASP A 347 -14.74 23.37 11.69
CA ASP A 347 -15.64 24.30 11.03
C ASP A 347 -15.75 23.98 9.53
N ALA A 348 -14.61 23.74 8.87
CA ALA A 348 -14.58 23.35 7.46
C ALA A 348 -15.37 22.03 7.22
N ARG A 349 -15.20 21.06 8.12
CA ARG A 349 -15.92 19.79 8.09
C ARG A 349 -17.43 19.98 8.28
N ASN A 350 -17.85 20.80 9.22
CA ASN A 350 -19.25 21.09 9.48
C ASN A 350 -19.93 21.86 8.33
N LEU A 351 -19.25 22.85 7.74
CA LEU A 351 -19.73 23.56 6.56
C LEU A 351 -19.96 22.61 5.38
N LEU A 352 -19.02 21.68 5.15
CA LEU A 352 -19.16 20.69 4.10
C LEU A 352 -20.33 19.74 4.37
N ARG A 353 -20.45 19.19 5.57
CA ARG A 353 -21.55 18.29 5.96
C ARG A 353 -22.93 18.92 5.85
N THR A 354 -23.03 20.24 6.11
CA THR A 354 -24.27 20.98 6.03
C THR A 354 -24.56 21.56 4.64
N GLY A 355 -23.65 21.35 3.67
CA GLY A 355 -23.82 21.80 2.29
C GLY A 355 -23.66 23.31 2.08
N GLN A 356 -22.96 23.99 2.99
CA GLN A 356 -22.70 25.44 2.90
C GLN A 356 -21.49 25.74 1.98
N PHE A 357 -21.60 25.35 0.72
CA PHE A 357 -20.49 25.40 -0.25
C PHE A 357 -20.03 26.81 -0.56
N ASP A 358 -20.96 27.80 -0.65
CA ASP A 358 -20.63 29.19 -0.86
C ASP A 358 -19.81 29.78 0.31
N THR A 359 -20.13 29.34 1.53
CA THR A 359 -19.36 29.72 2.73
C THR A 359 -17.96 29.11 2.72
N ILE A 360 -17.82 27.86 2.27
CA ILE A 360 -16.50 27.23 2.10
C ILE A 360 -15.68 28.03 1.07
N GLU A 361 -16.25 28.38 -0.07
CA GLU A 361 -15.58 29.17 -1.09
C GLU A 361 -15.20 30.57 -0.61
N PHE A 362 -16.01 31.19 0.24
CA PHE A 362 -15.73 32.50 0.81
C PHE A 362 -14.61 32.47 1.86
N LEU A 363 -14.55 31.42 2.69
CA LEU A 363 -13.61 31.36 3.81
C LEU A 363 -12.27 30.72 3.45
N TYR A 364 -12.23 29.85 2.43
CA TYR A 364 -11.04 29.10 2.05
C TYR A 364 -10.62 29.41 0.62
N ASP A 365 -9.33 29.54 0.40
CA ASP A 365 -8.75 29.96 -0.89
C ASP A 365 -9.06 29.00 -2.07
N SER A 366 -9.34 27.72 -1.78
CA SER A 366 -9.49 26.71 -2.81
C SER A 366 -10.38 25.55 -2.37
N ILE A 367 -11.56 25.42 -2.97
CA ILE A 367 -12.46 24.27 -2.75
C ILE A 367 -11.75 22.93 -2.93
N PRO A 368 -11.03 22.65 -4.04
CA PRO A 368 -10.35 21.38 -4.20
C PRO A 368 -9.27 21.11 -3.14
N ASP A 369 -8.63 22.13 -2.62
CA ASP A 369 -7.66 21.99 -1.55
C ASP A 369 -8.33 21.70 -0.20
N THR A 370 -9.39 22.40 0.12
CA THR A 370 -10.23 22.16 1.31
C THR A 370 -10.78 20.74 1.30
N LEU A 371 -11.38 20.30 0.18
CA LEU A 371 -11.84 18.92 0.03
C LEU A 371 -10.70 17.91 0.21
N SER A 372 -9.52 18.20 -0.32
CA SER A 372 -8.33 17.35 -0.15
C SER A 372 -7.94 17.20 1.32
N GLN A 373 -7.96 18.27 2.08
CA GLN A 373 -7.61 18.27 3.50
C GLN A 373 -8.66 17.61 4.39
N LEU A 374 -9.92 17.56 3.95
CA LEU A 374 -11.02 16.93 4.68
C LEU A 374 -11.15 15.41 4.44
N ILE A 375 -10.40 14.79 3.50
CA ILE A 375 -10.53 13.36 3.17
C ILE A 375 -10.37 12.47 4.40
N ARG A 376 -9.35 12.71 5.23
CA ARG A 376 -9.10 11.91 6.42
C ARG A 376 -10.28 11.92 7.38
N THR A 377 -10.94 13.07 7.52
CA THR A 377 -12.06 13.27 8.44
C THR A 377 -13.33 12.50 8.06
N ALA A 378 -13.34 11.89 6.86
CA ALA A 378 -14.41 10.98 6.47
C ALA A 378 -14.35 9.62 7.20
N PHE A 379 -13.19 9.24 7.75
CA PHE A 379 -13.10 8.06 8.61
C PHE A 379 -13.51 8.42 10.03
N ILE A 380 -14.47 7.64 10.57
CA ILE A 380 -15.07 7.87 11.89
C ILE A 380 -15.06 6.57 12.72
N PRO A 381 -14.93 6.66 14.05
CA PRO A 381 -15.07 5.52 14.93
C PRO A 381 -16.53 5.04 14.98
N ARG A 382 -16.77 3.91 15.64
CA ARG A 382 -18.11 3.45 15.99
C ARG A 382 -18.78 4.46 16.92
N GLU A 383 -20.11 4.48 16.90
CA GLU A 383 -20.87 5.26 17.86
C GLU A 383 -20.50 4.87 19.31
N GLY A 384 -20.29 5.85 20.16
CA GLY A 384 -19.80 5.66 21.53
C GLY A 384 -18.28 5.44 21.66
N ASN A 385 -17.54 5.38 20.54
CA ASN A 385 -16.10 5.23 20.52
C ASN A 385 -15.39 6.55 20.13
N ARG A 386 -14.07 6.52 20.25
CA ARG A 386 -13.13 7.50 19.71
C ARG A 386 -12.00 6.77 18.97
N PHE A 387 -11.29 7.45 18.11
CA PHE A 387 -10.01 6.96 17.66
C PHE A 387 -8.91 7.27 18.66
N MET A 388 -8.07 6.28 18.94
CA MET A 388 -6.73 6.46 19.48
C MET A 388 -5.75 6.21 18.35
N VAL A 389 -4.90 7.17 18.08
CA VAL A 389 -3.88 7.10 17.04
C VAL A 389 -2.52 7.13 17.70
N ALA A 390 -1.64 6.20 17.36
CA ALA A 390 -0.27 6.16 17.84
C ALA A 390 0.70 5.91 16.68
N ASP A 391 1.73 6.74 16.60
CA ASP A 391 2.73 6.77 15.53
C ASP A 391 4.14 6.59 16.12
N PHE A 392 4.94 5.71 15.54
CA PHE A 392 6.34 5.60 15.93
C PHE A 392 7.10 6.87 15.58
N SER A 393 7.72 7.47 16.57
CA SER A 393 8.57 8.66 16.38
C SER A 393 9.85 8.31 15.63
N ALA A 394 9.96 8.68 14.35
CA ALA A 394 11.14 8.53 13.50
C ALA A 394 11.74 7.09 13.49
N ILE A 395 10.90 6.06 13.32
CA ILE A 395 11.31 4.65 13.46
C ILE A 395 12.48 4.27 12.54
N GLU A 396 12.45 4.66 11.26
CA GLU A 396 13.53 4.33 10.33
C GLU A 396 14.87 4.95 10.76
N ALA A 397 14.85 6.19 11.28
CA ALA A 397 16.07 6.86 11.78
C ALA A 397 16.61 6.20 13.06
N ARG A 398 15.72 5.64 13.89
CA ARG A 398 16.13 4.85 15.09
C ARG A 398 16.72 3.51 14.66
N VAL A 399 16.09 2.81 13.74
CA VAL A 399 16.54 1.49 13.26
C VAL A 399 17.90 1.59 12.56
N ILE A 400 18.11 2.58 11.68
CA ILE A 400 19.42 2.73 11.01
C ILE A 400 20.54 3.11 12.00
N ALA A 401 20.25 3.99 12.96
CA ALA A 401 21.19 4.35 14.00
C ALA A 401 21.57 3.14 14.87
N TRP A 402 20.60 2.31 15.23
CA TRP A 402 20.80 1.09 16.00
C TRP A 402 21.67 0.08 15.25
N TYR A 403 21.36 -0.24 13.98
CA TYR A 403 22.17 -1.13 13.16
C TYR A 403 23.60 -0.64 12.96
N ALA A 404 23.76 0.66 12.74
CA ALA A 404 25.07 1.25 12.49
C ALA A 404 25.89 1.46 13.77
N GLY A 405 25.25 1.48 14.94
CA GLY A 405 25.89 1.90 16.19
C GLY A 405 26.28 3.38 16.15
N GLU A 406 25.46 4.25 15.55
CA GLU A 406 25.69 5.70 15.49
C GLU A 406 25.31 6.34 16.83
N GLN A 407 26.27 6.36 17.77
CA GLN A 407 26.01 6.61 19.18
C GLN A 407 25.32 7.94 19.44
N TRP A 408 25.76 9.03 18.83
CA TRP A 408 25.17 10.35 19.08
C TRP A 408 23.66 10.37 18.73
N ARG A 409 23.24 9.62 17.72
CA ARG A 409 21.82 9.49 17.35
C ARG A 409 21.05 8.68 18.38
N LEU A 410 21.65 7.58 18.87
CA LEU A 410 21.06 6.76 19.93
C LEU A 410 20.86 7.57 21.20
N ASP A 411 21.84 8.42 21.56
CA ASP A 411 21.75 9.31 22.72
C ASP A 411 20.65 10.37 22.56
N VAL A 412 20.51 10.93 21.35
CA VAL A 412 19.39 11.83 21.00
C VAL A 412 18.03 11.14 21.17
N PHE A 413 17.90 9.90 20.66
CA PHE A 413 16.65 9.14 20.77
C PHE A 413 16.34 8.67 22.20
N ALA A 414 17.37 8.42 23.01
CA ALA A 414 17.22 8.07 24.42
C ALA A 414 16.83 9.28 25.30
N THR A 415 17.03 10.50 24.82
CA THR A 415 16.77 11.74 25.58
C THR A 415 15.58 12.51 25.00
N HIS A 416 15.83 13.51 24.19
CA HIS A 416 14.82 14.46 23.73
C HIS A 416 14.18 14.11 22.35
N GLY A 417 14.80 13.23 21.55
CA GLY A 417 14.29 12.76 20.26
C GLY A 417 14.30 13.79 19.11
N LYS A 418 14.85 14.98 19.30
CA LYS A 418 14.87 16.07 18.30
C LYS A 418 15.92 15.82 17.23
N ILE A 419 15.69 14.82 16.39
CA ILE A 419 16.70 14.34 15.42
C ILE A 419 17.06 15.38 14.37
N TYR A 420 16.12 16.18 13.88
CA TYR A 420 16.38 17.20 12.85
C TYR A 420 17.27 18.33 13.37
N GLU A 421 16.99 18.81 14.60
CA GLU A 421 17.80 19.80 15.29
C GLU A 421 19.19 19.24 15.61
N ALA A 422 19.24 18.01 16.11
CA ALA A 422 20.50 17.36 16.44
C ALA A 422 21.38 17.10 15.22
N SER A 423 20.77 16.67 14.09
CA SER A 423 21.49 16.48 12.83
C SER A 423 22.05 17.80 12.32
N ALA A 424 21.28 18.89 12.33
CA ALA A 424 21.78 20.20 11.97
C ALA A 424 22.91 20.65 12.90
N ALA A 425 22.79 20.43 14.23
CA ALA A 425 23.85 20.76 15.19
C ALA A 425 25.17 20.04 14.87
N GLN A 426 25.09 18.74 14.55
CA GLN A 426 26.25 17.92 14.16
C GLN A 426 26.87 18.37 12.82
N MET A 427 26.02 18.65 11.82
CA MET A 427 26.48 19.04 10.47
C MET A 427 27.16 20.42 10.43
N PHE A 428 26.65 21.36 11.22
CA PHE A 428 27.09 22.76 11.19
C PHE A 428 27.93 23.16 12.41
N HIS A 429 28.17 22.22 13.34
CA HIS A 429 28.94 22.42 14.56
C HIS A 429 28.44 23.60 15.42
N VAL A 430 27.13 23.66 15.61
CA VAL A 430 26.46 24.68 16.45
C VAL A 430 25.71 24.01 17.61
N PRO A 431 25.51 24.72 18.75
CA PRO A 431 24.71 24.17 19.85
C PRO A 431 23.25 23.90 19.40
N ILE A 432 22.69 22.79 19.84
CA ILE A 432 21.32 22.39 19.47
C ILE A 432 20.28 23.43 19.94
N GLU A 433 20.54 24.10 21.06
CA GLU A 433 19.67 25.14 21.63
C GLU A 433 19.53 26.38 20.73
N SER A 434 20.50 26.58 19.84
CA SER A 434 20.47 27.68 18.85
C SER A 434 19.51 27.40 17.69
N ILE A 435 19.07 26.12 17.49
CA ILE A 435 18.25 25.68 16.37
C ILE A 435 16.78 25.70 16.77
N LYS A 436 16.06 26.72 16.35
CA LYS A 436 14.63 26.89 16.66
C LYS A 436 13.74 26.19 15.65
N LYS A 437 12.51 25.81 16.07
CA LYS A 437 11.45 25.34 15.18
C LYS A 437 11.20 26.42 14.10
N GLY A 438 11.25 26.02 12.82
CA GLY A 438 11.09 26.92 11.67
C GLY A 438 12.38 27.62 11.20
N SER A 439 13.53 27.43 11.85
CA SER A 439 14.82 28.00 11.39
C SER A 439 15.35 27.30 10.13
N ASP A 440 16.13 28.02 9.32
CA ASP A 440 16.81 27.51 8.11
C ASP A 440 17.70 26.28 8.43
N LEU A 441 18.46 26.33 9.50
CA LEU A 441 19.30 25.18 9.93
C LEU A 441 18.47 23.94 10.23
N ARG A 442 17.33 24.10 10.91
CA ARG A 442 16.44 22.96 11.18
C ARG A 442 15.85 22.40 9.88
N GLN A 443 15.47 23.25 8.94
CA GLN A 443 14.97 22.81 7.63
C GLN A 443 16.05 22.06 6.84
N LYS A 444 17.29 22.55 6.82
CA LYS A 444 18.44 21.85 6.23
C LYS A 444 18.68 20.49 6.91
N GLY A 445 18.63 20.43 8.24
CA GLY A 445 18.73 19.18 8.99
C GLY A 445 17.62 18.19 8.64
N LYS A 446 16.36 18.65 8.54
CA LYS A 446 15.21 17.81 8.15
C LYS A 446 15.37 17.24 6.75
N ILE A 447 15.73 18.09 5.78
CA ILE A 447 15.90 17.66 4.37
C ILE A 447 17.06 16.66 4.29
N ALA A 448 18.19 16.93 4.95
CA ALA A 448 19.33 16.02 4.96
C ALA A 448 18.99 14.66 5.58
N GLU A 449 18.26 14.62 6.69
CA GLU A 449 17.81 13.37 7.30
C GLU A 449 16.94 12.53 6.37
N LEU A 450 15.99 13.17 5.69
CA LEU A 450 15.07 12.47 4.79
C LEU A 450 15.74 12.01 3.49
N ALA A 451 16.71 12.77 2.97
CA ALA A 451 17.33 12.54 1.67
C ALA A 451 18.57 11.61 1.72
N LEU A 452 19.35 11.65 2.80
CA LEU A 452 20.72 11.11 2.79
C LEU A 452 20.90 9.78 3.50
N GLY A 453 19.94 9.36 4.32
CA GLY A 453 20.03 8.15 5.15
C GLY A 453 20.35 6.86 4.38
N TYR A 454 19.97 6.80 3.12
CA TYR A 454 20.13 5.63 2.23
C TYR A 454 21.02 5.91 1.03
N GLY A 455 22.11 6.65 1.23
CA GLY A 455 23.11 6.92 0.21
C GLY A 455 22.70 7.98 -0.82
N GLY A 456 21.64 8.72 -0.55
CA GLY A 456 21.22 9.85 -1.35
C GLY A 456 22.36 10.86 -1.57
N SER A 457 22.25 11.66 -2.62
CA SER A 457 23.20 12.71 -2.99
C SER A 457 22.44 13.98 -3.35
N VAL A 458 23.06 14.91 -4.05
CA VAL A 458 22.47 16.20 -4.47
C VAL A 458 21.09 16.03 -5.09
N GLY A 459 20.91 15.07 -6.02
CA GLY A 459 19.60 14.81 -6.63
C GLY A 459 18.51 14.39 -5.66
N ALA A 460 18.85 13.66 -4.59
CA ALA A 460 17.88 13.30 -3.54
C ALA A 460 17.46 14.52 -2.72
N ILE A 461 18.41 15.41 -2.39
CA ILE A 461 18.09 16.67 -1.70
C ILE A 461 17.17 17.53 -2.56
N MET A 462 17.49 17.74 -3.85
CA MET A 462 16.67 18.50 -4.79
C MET A 462 15.24 17.95 -4.90
N SER A 463 15.08 16.62 -4.88
CA SER A 463 13.78 15.97 -4.89
C SER A 463 12.97 16.21 -3.60
N MET A 464 13.62 16.36 -2.46
CA MET A 464 12.99 16.60 -1.16
C MET A 464 12.75 18.09 -0.89
N ASP A 465 13.63 18.98 -1.37
CA ASP A 465 13.52 20.44 -1.26
C ASP A 465 12.71 21.03 -2.42
N LYS A 466 11.41 20.73 -2.45
CA LYS A 466 10.50 21.25 -3.50
C LYS A 466 10.40 22.78 -3.52
N SER A 467 10.64 23.42 -2.37
CA SER A 467 10.62 24.88 -2.23
C SER A 467 11.90 25.53 -2.72
N LYS A 468 12.91 24.74 -3.09
CA LYS A 468 14.25 25.21 -3.46
C LYS A 468 14.84 26.17 -2.40
N SER A 469 14.61 25.83 -1.12
CA SER A 469 15.05 26.62 0.02
C SER A 469 16.56 26.60 0.23
N ILE A 470 17.27 25.62 -0.36
CA ILE A 470 18.71 25.44 -0.27
C ILE A 470 19.35 25.79 -1.61
N PRO A 471 20.28 26.75 -1.67
CA PRO A 471 21.01 27.08 -2.90
C PRO A 471 21.75 25.85 -3.48
N GLU A 472 21.76 25.71 -4.80
CA GLU A 472 22.36 24.53 -5.47
C GLU A 472 23.86 24.36 -5.15
N GLU A 473 24.59 25.47 -4.98
CA GLU A 473 26.00 25.50 -4.61
C GLU A 473 26.28 24.94 -3.21
N GLU A 474 25.30 24.96 -2.28
CA GLU A 474 25.43 24.41 -0.93
C GLU A 474 25.20 22.89 -0.87
N LEU A 475 24.49 22.31 -1.86
CA LEU A 475 24.05 20.92 -1.82
C LEU A 475 25.21 19.90 -1.69
N PRO A 476 26.33 20.02 -2.42
CA PRO A 476 27.47 19.10 -2.25
C PRO A 476 28.08 19.18 -0.85
N GLY A 477 28.17 20.39 -0.29
CA GLY A 477 28.65 20.63 1.06
C GLY A 477 27.76 19.97 2.11
N LEU A 478 26.44 20.08 1.94
CA LEU A 478 25.44 19.48 2.83
C LEU A 478 25.55 17.93 2.83
N VAL A 479 25.68 17.30 1.66
CA VAL A 479 25.90 15.85 1.54
C VAL A 479 27.15 15.43 2.29
N LYS A 480 28.27 16.16 2.12
CA LYS A 480 29.54 15.87 2.80
C LYS A 480 29.42 16.04 4.33
N SER A 481 28.80 17.11 4.78
CA SER A 481 28.61 17.39 6.22
C SER A 481 27.78 16.31 6.89
N TRP A 482 26.68 15.89 6.26
CA TRP A 482 25.84 14.81 6.79
C TRP A 482 26.61 13.47 6.89
N ARG A 483 27.34 13.10 5.83
CA ARG A 483 28.13 11.85 5.81
C ARG A 483 29.24 11.87 6.88
N ASN A 484 29.89 13.02 7.09
CA ASN A 484 30.90 13.20 8.13
C ASN A 484 30.30 13.10 9.53
N ALA A 485 29.08 13.61 9.73
CA ALA A 485 28.35 13.51 10.98
C ALA A 485 27.83 12.08 11.27
N ASN A 486 27.72 11.24 10.23
CA ASN A 486 27.18 9.88 10.32
C ASN A 486 28.14 8.82 9.75
N PRO A 487 29.38 8.72 10.28
CA PRO A 487 30.40 7.83 9.72
C PRO A 487 30.04 6.34 9.84
N ASN A 488 29.35 5.95 10.93
CA ASN A 488 28.96 4.57 11.14
C ASN A 488 27.82 4.14 10.20
N ILE A 489 26.89 5.04 9.89
CA ILE A 489 25.82 4.77 8.89
C ILE A 489 26.45 4.59 7.50
N THR A 490 27.36 5.47 7.10
CA THR A 490 28.04 5.34 5.81
C THR A 490 28.88 4.07 5.72
N LYS A 491 29.54 3.68 6.82
CA LYS A 491 30.27 2.41 6.89
C LYS A 491 29.31 1.22 6.79
N PHE A 492 28.17 1.25 7.46
CA PHE A 492 27.16 0.19 7.44
C PHE A 492 26.63 -0.09 6.03
N TRP A 493 26.45 0.94 5.19
CA TRP A 493 26.05 0.74 3.79
C TRP A 493 27.02 -0.19 3.05
N TRP A 494 28.32 0.07 3.21
CA TRP A 494 29.35 -0.68 2.47
C TRP A 494 29.68 -2.02 3.14
N ASP A 495 29.46 -2.15 4.42
CA ASP A 495 29.59 -3.44 5.11
C ASP A 495 28.46 -4.40 4.65
N CYS A 496 27.25 -3.90 4.47
CA CYS A 496 26.14 -4.69 3.89
C CYS A 496 26.42 -5.08 2.43
N ASP A 497 26.97 -4.17 1.61
CA ASP A 497 27.37 -4.47 0.22
C ASP A 497 28.41 -5.59 0.16
N LYS A 498 29.46 -5.46 0.96
CA LYS A 498 30.53 -6.47 1.05
C LYS A 498 29.99 -7.82 1.55
N ALA A 499 29.12 -7.81 2.57
CA ALA A 499 28.52 -9.02 3.13
C ALA A 499 27.65 -9.75 2.08
N ALA A 500 26.83 -9.02 1.35
CA ALA A 500 25.99 -9.57 0.28
C ALA A 500 26.84 -10.17 -0.86
N LYS A 501 27.84 -9.42 -1.35
CA LYS A 501 28.76 -9.88 -2.40
C LYS A 501 29.57 -11.09 -1.96
N LYS A 502 30.07 -11.09 -0.72
CA LYS A 502 30.78 -12.24 -0.13
C LYS A 502 29.89 -13.46 -0.05
N ALA A 503 28.65 -13.31 0.44
CA ALA A 503 27.70 -14.41 0.52
C ALA A 503 27.43 -15.05 -0.86
N ILE A 504 27.28 -14.23 -1.91
CA ILE A 504 27.04 -14.69 -3.29
C ILE A 504 28.27 -15.40 -3.85
N ASN A 505 29.47 -14.79 -3.78
CA ASN A 505 30.69 -15.30 -4.38
C ASN A 505 31.19 -16.57 -3.72
N GLU A 506 31.19 -16.62 -2.38
CA GLU A 506 31.67 -17.73 -1.60
C GLU A 506 30.57 -18.78 -1.32
N ARG A 507 29.31 -18.51 -1.74
CA ARG A 507 28.14 -19.38 -1.51
C ARG A 507 27.96 -19.75 -0.04
N THR A 508 28.06 -18.77 0.84
CA THR A 508 28.13 -18.95 2.30
C THR A 508 27.13 -18.05 3.03
N THR A 509 27.10 -18.17 4.34
CA THR A 509 26.39 -17.26 5.24
C THR A 509 27.37 -16.26 5.84
N VAL A 510 27.06 -14.97 5.73
CA VAL A 510 27.79 -13.89 6.37
C VAL A 510 26.93 -13.32 7.49
N CYS A 511 27.39 -13.43 8.72
CA CYS A 511 26.72 -12.89 9.90
C CYS A 511 27.21 -11.47 10.17
N MET A 512 26.28 -10.58 10.52
CA MET A 512 26.53 -9.22 11.01
C MET A 512 25.97 -9.07 12.43
N GLN A 513 26.08 -7.87 12.99
CA GLN A 513 25.58 -7.56 14.34
C GLN A 513 24.05 -7.67 14.43
N TYR A 514 23.54 -7.81 15.63
CA TYR A 514 22.11 -7.90 15.97
C TYR A 514 21.35 -9.05 15.25
N GLY A 515 22.05 -10.11 14.80
CA GLY A 515 21.43 -11.26 14.14
C GLY A 515 21.10 -11.04 12.65
N LEU A 516 21.51 -9.90 12.06
CA LEU A 516 21.44 -9.69 10.62
C LEU A 516 22.36 -10.67 9.89
N LYS A 517 21.84 -11.38 8.89
CA LYS A 517 22.60 -12.39 8.13
C LYS A 517 22.33 -12.28 6.63
N PHE A 518 23.38 -12.44 5.84
CA PHE A 518 23.30 -12.62 4.40
C PHE A 518 23.55 -14.09 4.11
N ILE A 519 22.52 -14.80 3.63
CA ILE A 519 22.52 -16.27 3.48
C ILE A 519 22.36 -16.60 2.01
N TYR A 520 23.35 -17.23 1.41
CA TYR A 520 23.22 -17.73 0.04
C TYR A 520 22.67 -19.16 0.05
N ASN A 521 21.49 -19.34 -0.52
CA ASN A 521 20.97 -20.64 -0.94
C ASN A 521 21.04 -20.72 -2.47
N PRO A 522 21.30 -21.88 -3.09
CA PRO A 522 21.36 -21.98 -4.54
C PRO A 522 20.16 -21.30 -5.22
N GLY A 523 20.44 -20.25 -5.97
CA GLY A 523 19.44 -19.45 -6.68
C GLY A 523 18.76 -18.32 -5.87
N VAL A 524 19.06 -18.14 -4.57
CA VAL A 524 18.47 -17.06 -3.75
C VAL A 524 19.48 -16.51 -2.75
N LEU A 525 19.59 -15.21 -2.67
CA LEU A 525 20.22 -14.52 -1.52
C LEU A 525 19.11 -14.13 -0.54
N PHE A 526 19.17 -14.60 0.69
CA PHE A 526 18.32 -14.16 1.77
C PHE A 526 19.07 -13.16 2.65
N ILE A 527 18.37 -12.08 3.02
CA ILE A 527 18.78 -11.22 4.12
C ILE A 527 17.86 -11.53 5.30
N GLN A 528 18.38 -12.24 6.30
CA GLN A 528 17.63 -12.54 7.51
C GLN A 528 17.73 -11.37 8.47
N LEU A 529 16.58 -10.83 8.86
CA LEU A 529 16.44 -9.76 9.85
C LEU A 529 16.52 -10.33 11.28
N PRO A 530 16.76 -9.48 12.29
CA PRO A 530 16.74 -9.88 13.70
C PRO A 530 15.44 -10.55 14.16
N SER A 531 14.30 -10.17 13.57
CA SER A 531 12.98 -10.78 13.78
C SER A 531 12.89 -12.24 13.31
N GLY A 532 13.90 -12.72 12.58
CA GLY A 532 13.90 -14.03 11.92
C GLY A 532 13.29 -14.02 10.50
N ARG A 533 12.58 -12.97 10.12
CA ARG A 533 12.03 -12.80 8.78
C ARG A 533 13.14 -12.63 7.74
N LYS A 534 12.92 -13.07 6.52
CA LYS A 534 13.91 -13.04 5.44
C LYS A 534 13.42 -12.21 4.25
N LEU A 535 14.29 -11.39 3.70
CA LEU A 535 14.11 -10.73 2.41
C LEU A 535 14.78 -11.56 1.34
N ALA A 536 14.07 -11.89 0.26
CA ALA A 536 14.58 -12.77 -0.79
C ALA A 536 14.97 -12.00 -2.06
N TYR A 537 16.13 -12.32 -2.62
CA TYR A 537 16.65 -11.82 -3.89
C TYR A 537 16.91 -13.01 -4.80
N ILE A 538 16.08 -13.15 -5.84
CA ILE A 538 16.06 -14.33 -6.72
C ILE A 538 17.18 -14.25 -7.77
N LYS A 539 17.88 -15.36 -8.01
CA LYS A 539 18.98 -15.52 -8.98
C LYS A 539 20.03 -14.40 -8.87
N PRO A 540 20.56 -14.13 -7.65
CA PRO A 540 21.52 -13.06 -7.44
C PRO A 540 22.81 -13.34 -8.19
N LYS A 541 23.36 -12.28 -8.83
CA LYS A 541 24.65 -12.30 -9.53
C LYS A 541 25.42 -11.03 -9.21
N ILE A 542 26.75 -11.07 -9.44
CA ILE A 542 27.57 -9.86 -9.41
C ILE A 542 27.96 -9.55 -10.85
N GLU A 543 27.63 -8.37 -11.32
CA GLU A 543 27.84 -7.89 -12.68
C GLU A 543 28.43 -6.49 -12.65
N VAL A 544 29.06 -6.07 -13.76
CA VAL A 544 29.58 -4.70 -13.88
C VAL A 544 28.40 -3.77 -14.14
N GLY A 545 28.14 -2.85 -13.22
CA GLY A 545 27.06 -1.87 -13.31
C GLY A 545 27.37 -0.72 -14.29
N LYS A 546 26.40 0.15 -14.49
CA LYS A 546 26.43 1.30 -15.40
C LYS A 546 27.65 2.22 -15.22
N TYR A 547 28.21 2.28 -14.02
CA TYR A 547 29.34 3.15 -13.67
C TYR A 547 30.67 2.41 -13.56
N GLY A 548 30.76 1.17 -14.07
CA GLY A 548 31.99 0.38 -14.08
C GLY A 548 32.38 -0.27 -12.76
N SER A 549 31.54 -0.18 -11.73
CA SER A 549 31.71 -0.86 -10.43
C SER A 549 30.83 -2.12 -10.37
N ASP A 550 31.28 -3.10 -9.58
CA ASP A 550 30.50 -4.31 -9.33
C ASP A 550 29.19 -3.97 -8.60
N VAL A 551 28.06 -4.42 -9.16
CA VAL A 551 26.72 -4.32 -8.57
C VAL A 551 26.12 -5.71 -8.41
N ILE A 552 25.13 -5.83 -7.54
CA ILE A 552 24.36 -7.05 -7.38
C ILE A 552 23.13 -6.94 -8.29
N THR A 553 22.95 -7.88 -9.20
CA THR A 553 21.72 -8.03 -9.99
C THR A 553 20.88 -9.19 -9.44
N TYR A 554 19.57 -9.12 -9.61
CA TYR A 554 18.63 -10.15 -9.21
C TYR A 554 17.32 -10.05 -10.01
N GLU A 555 16.58 -11.12 -10.14
CA GLU A 555 15.26 -11.10 -10.74
C GLU A 555 14.19 -10.61 -9.74
N GLY A 556 13.31 -9.70 -10.18
CA GLY A 556 12.27 -9.13 -9.33
C GLY A 556 11.22 -8.33 -10.11
N MET A 557 10.16 -7.91 -9.40
CA MET A 557 9.15 -7.02 -9.96
C MET A 557 9.67 -5.58 -10.02
N GLU A 558 9.73 -5.01 -11.21
CA GLU A 558 9.99 -3.58 -11.38
C GLU A 558 8.72 -2.79 -10.96
N GLN A 559 8.91 -1.73 -10.14
CA GLN A 559 7.79 -1.06 -9.47
C GLN A 559 6.93 -0.22 -10.41
N THR A 560 7.52 0.36 -11.44
CA THR A 560 6.82 1.24 -12.39
C THR A 560 6.13 0.43 -13.48
N SER A 561 6.86 -0.42 -14.19
CA SER A 561 6.34 -1.23 -15.29
C SER A 561 5.50 -2.42 -14.84
N LYS A 562 5.63 -2.82 -13.56
CA LYS A 562 5.02 -4.04 -13.00
C LYS A 562 5.42 -5.31 -13.78
N GLN A 563 6.62 -5.35 -14.33
CA GLN A 563 7.16 -6.50 -15.04
C GLN A 563 8.20 -7.23 -14.20
N TRP A 564 8.27 -8.56 -14.37
CA TRP A 564 9.33 -9.39 -13.82
C TRP A 564 10.56 -9.25 -14.69
N THR A 565 11.65 -8.71 -14.12
CA THR A 565 12.87 -8.39 -14.87
C THR A 565 14.10 -8.44 -13.97
N THR A 566 15.28 -8.31 -14.58
CA THR A 566 16.54 -8.15 -13.83
C THR A 566 16.63 -6.73 -13.28
N LEU A 567 16.89 -6.63 -11.99
CA LEU A 567 17.04 -5.39 -11.23
C LEU A 567 18.44 -5.31 -10.62
N GLU A 568 18.94 -4.09 -10.41
CA GLU A 568 20.19 -3.82 -9.71
C GLU A 568 19.96 -3.41 -8.26
N THR A 569 20.90 -3.78 -7.38
CA THR A 569 20.97 -3.31 -6.00
C THR A 569 22.41 -3.12 -5.54
N TYR A 570 22.57 -2.35 -4.47
CA TYR A 570 23.87 -1.98 -3.92
C TYR A 570 23.72 -1.64 -2.43
N GLY A 571 24.81 -1.45 -1.71
CA GLY A 571 24.83 -1.32 -0.24
C GLY A 571 23.76 -0.41 0.35
N PRO A 572 23.71 0.89 0.01
CA PRO A 572 22.67 1.80 0.50
C PRO A 572 21.24 1.32 0.24
N LYS A 573 20.97 0.72 -0.94
CA LYS A 573 19.64 0.20 -1.28
C LYS A 573 19.29 -1.06 -0.49
N LEU A 574 20.28 -1.90 -0.20
CA LEU A 574 20.10 -3.04 0.71
C LEU A 574 19.76 -2.57 2.13
N VAL A 575 20.47 -1.54 2.62
CA VAL A 575 20.22 -0.95 3.94
C VAL A 575 18.84 -0.32 4.02
N GLU A 576 18.40 0.42 2.99
CA GLU A 576 17.02 0.93 2.92
C GLU A 576 16.01 -0.20 3.11
N ASN A 577 16.14 -1.30 2.36
CA ASN A 577 15.23 -2.45 2.47
C ASN A 577 15.29 -3.11 3.87
N ILE A 578 16.48 -3.27 4.45
CA ILE A 578 16.68 -3.82 5.79
C ILE A 578 15.99 -2.96 6.85
N VAL A 579 16.22 -1.64 6.81
CA VAL A 579 15.68 -0.70 7.80
C VAL A 579 14.16 -0.61 7.71
N GLN A 580 13.63 -0.46 6.51
CA GLN A 580 12.18 -0.41 6.29
C GLN A 580 11.48 -1.71 6.69
N ALA A 581 12.11 -2.85 6.39
CA ALA A 581 11.59 -4.14 6.77
C ALA A 581 11.62 -4.35 8.30
N THR A 582 12.68 -3.92 8.96
CA THR A 582 12.79 -3.99 10.43
C THR A 582 11.80 -3.05 11.13
N ALA A 583 11.62 -1.84 10.61
CA ALA A 583 10.60 -0.90 11.10
C ALA A 583 9.18 -1.50 10.99
N ARG A 584 8.89 -2.17 9.86
CA ARG A 584 7.64 -2.91 9.67
C ARG A 584 7.48 -4.04 10.69
N ASP A 585 8.56 -4.74 11.02
CA ASP A 585 8.52 -5.81 12.03
C ASP A 585 8.26 -5.24 13.44
N CYS A 586 8.81 -4.05 13.76
CA CYS A 586 8.46 -3.33 14.99
C CYS A 586 6.98 -2.97 15.04
N LEU A 587 6.39 -2.50 13.92
CA LEU A 587 4.96 -2.23 13.85
C LEU A 587 4.13 -3.49 14.09
N GLY A 588 4.54 -4.64 13.52
CA GLY A 588 3.89 -5.92 13.77
C GLY A 588 3.89 -6.32 15.24
N GLU A 589 4.98 -6.06 15.98
CA GLU A 589 5.01 -6.25 17.44
C GLU A 589 4.02 -5.34 18.16
N ALA A 590 4.00 -4.06 17.80
CA ALA A 590 3.06 -3.10 18.38
C ALA A 590 1.61 -3.52 18.13
N MET A 591 1.27 -3.99 16.91
CA MET A 591 -0.06 -4.48 16.55
C MET A 591 -0.49 -5.64 17.45
N PHE A 592 0.36 -6.64 17.66
CA PHE A 592 0.05 -7.74 18.57
C PHE A 592 -0.20 -7.25 20.01
N ASN A 593 0.69 -6.40 20.49
CA ASN A 593 0.63 -5.93 21.87
C ASN A 593 -0.60 -5.06 22.15
N VAL A 594 -1.01 -4.19 21.22
CA VAL A 594 -2.22 -3.36 21.39
C VAL A 594 -3.50 -4.20 21.28
N GLU A 595 -3.56 -5.17 20.36
CA GLU A 595 -4.71 -6.07 20.25
C GLU A 595 -4.84 -6.97 21.49
N GLU A 596 -3.74 -7.48 22.04
CA GLU A 596 -3.72 -8.25 23.28
C GLU A 596 -4.19 -7.42 24.48
N ALA A 597 -3.84 -6.13 24.51
CA ALA A 597 -4.31 -5.17 25.53
C ALA A 597 -5.78 -4.75 25.34
N GLY A 598 -6.46 -5.21 24.28
CA GLY A 598 -7.88 -4.94 24.03
C GLY A 598 -8.17 -3.77 23.09
N TYR A 599 -7.15 -3.05 22.63
CA TYR A 599 -7.31 -1.96 21.66
C TYR A 599 -7.50 -2.53 20.25
N LYS A 600 -8.58 -2.14 19.57
CA LYS A 600 -8.97 -2.72 18.28
C LYS A 600 -8.46 -1.89 17.12
N VAL A 601 -7.40 -2.36 16.47
CA VAL A 601 -6.86 -1.73 15.25
C VAL A 601 -7.88 -1.85 14.13
N VAL A 602 -8.18 -0.75 13.43
CA VAL A 602 -9.12 -0.71 12.30
C VAL A 602 -8.43 -0.47 10.96
N PHE A 603 -7.32 0.19 10.96
CA PHE A 603 -6.35 0.30 9.86
C PHE A 603 -5.04 0.90 10.39
N HIS A 604 -4.04 0.98 9.52
CA HIS A 604 -2.77 1.62 9.85
C HIS A 604 -2.21 2.36 8.63
N VAL A 605 -1.36 3.35 8.89
CA VAL A 605 -0.73 4.18 7.86
C VAL A 605 0.77 4.25 8.15
N HIS A 606 1.58 3.60 7.30
CA HIS A 606 3.03 3.45 7.50
C HIS A 606 3.39 2.82 8.85
N ASP A 607 3.77 3.63 9.82
CA ASP A 607 4.18 3.30 11.18
C ASP A 607 3.19 3.77 12.27
N GLU A 608 2.01 4.23 11.83
CA GLU A 608 0.90 4.72 12.66
C GLU A 608 -0.22 3.68 12.73
N LEU A 609 -0.72 3.38 13.93
CA LEU A 609 -1.91 2.55 14.15
C LEU A 609 -3.11 3.41 14.52
N ILE A 610 -4.26 3.10 13.93
CA ILE A 610 -5.54 3.72 14.23
C ILE A 610 -6.44 2.67 14.90
N MET A 611 -6.83 2.93 16.14
CA MET A 611 -7.62 2.05 16.98
C MET A 611 -9.00 2.66 17.26
N ASP A 612 -10.05 1.86 17.13
CA ASP A 612 -11.44 2.23 17.39
C ASP A 612 -11.81 1.77 18.82
N VAL A 613 -11.85 2.70 19.77
CA VAL A 613 -11.82 2.45 21.20
C VAL A 613 -13.03 3.07 21.89
N PRO A 614 -13.78 2.33 22.77
CA PRO A 614 -14.86 2.89 23.57
C PRO A 614 -14.38 4.10 24.41
N LYS A 615 -15.23 5.12 24.56
CA LYS A 615 -14.85 6.37 25.25
C LYS A 615 -14.48 6.18 26.72
N ASP A 616 -14.98 5.12 27.34
CA ASP A 616 -14.73 4.74 28.73
C ASP A 616 -13.60 3.70 28.91
N PHE A 617 -12.96 3.24 27.84
CA PHE A 617 -11.89 2.23 27.87
C PHE A 617 -10.53 2.83 27.49
N GLY A 618 -9.49 2.39 28.21
CA GLY A 618 -8.08 2.63 27.90
C GLY A 618 -7.62 4.09 28.02
N LYS A 619 -6.33 4.28 27.90
CA LYS A 619 -5.65 5.59 27.92
C LYS A 619 -4.58 5.66 26.85
N LEU A 620 -4.40 6.84 26.29
CA LEU A 620 -3.37 7.09 25.27
C LEU A 620 -1.95 6.82 25.76
N GLU A 621 -1.69 7.15 27.04
CA GLU A 621 -0.39 6.92 27.67
C GLU A 621 -0.04 5.42 27.68
N GLU A 622 -1.01 4.54 27.97
CA GLU A 622 -0.83 3.09 27.94
C GLU A 622 -0.47 2.59 26.53
N VAL A 623 -1.15 3.12 25.50
CA VAL A 623 -0.85 2.77 24.10
C VAL A 623 0.57 3.21 23.73
N ASN A 624 0.96 4.43 24.10
CA ASN A 624 2.32 4.94 23.85
C ASN A 624 3.38 4.10 24.59
N GLU A 625 3.11 3.65 25.81
CA GLU A 625 3.97 2.74 26.56
C GLU A 625 4.09 1.37 25.89
N ILE A 626 2.99 0.83 25.34
CA ILE A 626 3.00 -0.44 24.58
C ILE A 626 3.91 -0.35 23.37
N PHE A 627 3.86 0.75 22.61
CA PHE A 627 4.76 0.99 21.48
C PHE A 627 6.22 1.13 21.91
N GLY A 628 6.47 1.76 23.05
CA GLY A 628 7.80 1.96 23.62
C GLY A 628 8.43 0.71 24.24
N LYS A 629 7.70 -0.41 24.37
CA LYS A 629 8.22 -1.63 25.00
C LYS A 629 9.45 -2.17 24.25
N PRO A 630 10.51 -2.56 24.98
CA PRO A 630 11.65 -3.23 24.37
C PRO A 630 11.23 -4.52 23.64
N ILE A 631 11.76 -4.69 22.44
CA ILE A 631 11.51 -5.88 21.63
C ILE A 631 12.64 -6.88 21.85
N SER A 632 12.31 -8.13 22.15
CA SER A 632 13.28 -9.18 22.52
C SER A 632 14.35 -9.44 21.45
N TRP A 633 13.99 -9.36 20.16
CA TRP A 633 14.93 -9.55 19.05
C TRP A 633 15.68 -8.26 18.65
N ALA A 634 15.35 -7.09 19.24
CA ALA A 634 16.00 -5.81 18.96
C ALA A 634 16.54 -5.16 20.27
N PRO A 635 17.45 -5.82 20.99
CA PRO A 635 17.96 -5.30 22.26
C PRO A 635 18.67 -3.96 22.05
N GLY A 636 18.30 -2.96 22.87
CA GLY A 636 18.88 -1.62 22.80
C GLY A 636 18.33 -0.72 21.68
N LEU A 637 17.36 -1.16 20.87
CA LEU A 637 16.66 -0.28 19.95
C LEU A 637 15.75 0.67 20.76
N PRO A 638 15.99 2.00 20.73
CA PRO A 638 15.17 2.96 21.46
C PRO A 638 13.85 3.21 20.73
N LEU A 639 12.78 2.62 21.21
CA LEU A 639 11.43 2.82 20.66
C LEU A 639 10.71 3.93 21.44
N LYS A 640 9.91 4.72 20.72
CA LYS A 640 9.01 5.72 21.27
C LYS A 640 7.87 5.94 20.31
N ALA A 641 6.66 6.12 20.82
CA ALA A 641 5.53 6.62 20.06
C ALA A 641 5.00 7.92 20.64
N ASP A 642 4.39 8.68 19.80
CA ASP A 642 3.55 9.82 20.15
C ASP A 642 2.16 9.56 19.57
N GLY A 643 1.10 10.00 20.26
CA GLY A 643 -0.25 9.73 19.82
C GLY A 643 -1.23 10.81 20.24
N TYR A 644 -2.47 10.68 19.76
CA TYR A 644 -3.57 11.58 20.08
C TYR A 644 -4.91 10.82 20.01
N GLU A 645 -5.95 11.45 20.57
CA GLU A 645 -7.33 10.98 20.50
C GLU A 645 -8.14 11.91 19.61
N CYS A 646 -9.11 11.38 18.86
CA CYS A 646 -9.97 12.18 18.00
C CYS A 646 -11.31 11.50 17.71
N ASP A 647 -12.33 12.31 17.37
CA ASP A 647 -13.67 11.83 16.98
C ASP A 647 -13.77 11.52 15.48
N TYR A 648 -12.77 11.83 14.69
CA TYR A 648 -12.58 11.45 13.28
C TYR A 648 -11.08 11.44 12.97
N TYR A 649 -10.66 10.63 11.98
CA TYR A 649 -9.24 10.51 11.66
C TYR A 649 -8.68 11.82 11.08
N MET A 650 -7.55 12.23 11.59
CA MET A 650 -6.78 13.38 11.11
C MET A 650 -5.27 13.08 11.23
N LYS A 651 -4.42 13.98 10.78
CA LYS A 651 -2.97 13.94 11.05
C LYS A 651 -2.62 15.16 11.89
N ASP A 652 -2.04 14.92 13.07
CA ASP A 652 -1.56 15.97 13.96
C ASP A 652 -0.29 16.67 13.42
#